data_15de072e0c9530d362dd5cf9f0b70101
#
_entry.id   15de072e0c9530d362dd5cf9f0b70101
#
_cell.length_a   1.000
_cell.length_b   1.000
_cell.length_c   1.000
_cell.angle_alpha   90.00
_cell.angle_beta   90.00
_cell.angle_gamma   90.00
#
_symmetry.space_group_name_H-M   'P 1'
#
loop_
_entity.id
_entity.type
_entity.pdbx_description
1 polymer ?
#
loop_
_entity_poly.entity_id
_entity_poly.type
_entity_poly.pdbx_seq_one_letter_code
_entity_poly.pdbx_strand_id
1 'polypeptide(L)'
;MTDRIESFFEAQLREWATARDNHEALTRVWSRELTSTKLPIALRVQCNPARMVSTGASIDKASIAARPCFLCSANRPTEQRSMVLNEEMEWLVNPYPILQGHLTIASTTHRPQCIAEAYDALIQATKALPEEYIVFYNGPKCGASAPDHLHLQAGIGDDIPLVKYAKSVPEEELCQAIAPFGYMVYLIRNAEDSSTFDRLYAMLPLPEGEYEPRMNVVAYRKGEQVSLIVIPRHAHRPHCYAAEGDDRYLISPGALDMCGLIVTPRSEDYERLTAAKAMEILCEVGVRTEPTIDVGIMQGEEITFEAPSTHPKGELVEPTNPTKQTYTASIRKDAETGNAYIVISDGKEEHVYGDSVVFESSTFSLHNVTIGKEFHWQQQETQTFQGSLILRIIDGELHAINRISIEDYLTSVIASEMSGTSSVELLKAHAIISRSWLLAQMSPKLKIENSKLKVDQACNDIDSLTDSNPEANFQFSTFNSQLIKWYDREAHTHFDVCADDHCQRYQGVSRKMTPQVAEAIRATRGIVLSYEGEVCDARFSKCCGGKSELYESCWDDTPHPYLSVVDDPFCNTHDEKVLSEVLNHYDQSTDFYRWTVEYTQAELSDLVRRRGGFDYGDIIDLIPIERGPSGRIVRLQIVGTKATRIIGKELEIRRTLSENHLYSSAFEVEKRSLSPTLSQGEGATESTENSIAMFEAHSPRKRDGESLLFVLHGRGWGHGVGLCQIGAAVMGAQGYSYEEILHHYYPKAELTEWYE
;
A
#
# COMPACT_ATOMS: atom_id res chain seq x y z
N MET A 1 -29.18 37.20 -17.66
CA MET A 1 -28.76 37.35 -16.24
C MET A 1 -27.26 37.56 -16.15
N THR A 2 -26.47 36.92 -16.99
CA THR A 2 -25.00 37.05 -17.08
C THR A 2 -24.54 38.50 -17.16
N ASP A 3 -25.02 39.28 -18.16
CA ASP A 3 -24.63 40.70 -18.34
C ASP A 3 -24.93 41.59 -17.11
N ARG A 4 -25.97 41.23 -16.33
CA ARG A 4 -26.28 41.94 -15.08
C ARG A 4 -25.27 41.63 -13.97
N ILE A 5 -24.82 40.37 -13.88
CA ILE A 5 -23.84 39.96 -12.87
C ILE A 5 -22.48 40.60 -13.18
N GLU A 6 -22.06 40.59 -14.44
CA GLU A 6 -20.83 41.25 -14.91
C GLU A 6 -20.86 42.75 -14.62
N SER A 7 -21.96 43.45 -15.02
CA SER A 7 -22.14 44.87 -14.76
C SER A 7 -22.12 45.19 -13.25
N PHE A 8 -22.76 44.33 -12.42
CA PHE A 8 -22.74 44.47 -10.98
C PHE A 8 -21.32 44.30 -10.41
N PHE A 9 -20.61 43.29 -10.87
CA PHE A 9 -19.25 43.01 -10.46
C PHE A 9 -18.30 44.18 -10.78
N GLU A 10 -18.32 44.66 -12.02
CA GLU A 10 -17.51 45.80 -12.43
C GLU A 10 -17.86 47.10 -11.69
N ALA A 11 -19.15 47.35 -11.42
CA ALA A 11 -19.56 48.50 -10.64
C ALA A 11 -19.03 48.45 -9.23
N GLN A 12 -19.07 47.26 -8.60
CA GLN A 12 -18.54 47.07 -7.25
C GLN A 12 -17.01 47.30 -7.22
N LEU A 13 -16.25 46.80 -8.17
CA LEU A 13 -14.81 47.04 -8.21
C LEU A 13 -14.47 48.54 -8.44
N ARG A 14 -15.29 49.27 -9.17
CA ARG A 14 -15.10 50.74 -9.31
C ARG A 14 -15.35 51.49 -8.01
N GLU A 15 -16.35 51.10 -7.24
CA GLU A 15 -16.82 51.83 -6.06
C GLU A 15 -16.16 51.39 -4.76
N TRP A 16 -15.66 50.14 -4.69
CA TRP A 16 -15.09 49.57 -3.48
C TRP A 16 -13.58 49.26 -3.62
N ALA A 17 -12.77 50.19 -3.06
CA ALA A 17 -11.28 50.12 -3.20
C ALA A 17 -10.70 48.81 -2.71
N THR A 18 -11.14 48.31 -1.53
CA THR A 18 -10.63 47.06 -0.98
C THR A 18 -10.84 45.87 -1.93
N ALA A 19 -12.03 45.75 -2.50
CA ALA A 19 -12.30 44.69 -3.47
C ALA A 19 -11.46 44.83 -4.74
N ARG A 20 -11.42 46.06 -5.31
CA ARG A 20 -10.62 46.35 -6.51
C ARG A 20 -9.14 45.98 -6.31
N ASP A 21 -8.52 46.49 -5.24
CA ASP A 21 -7.10 46.34 -5.03
C ASP A 21 -6.71 44.88 -4.82
N ASN A 22 -7.56 44.10 -4.12
CA ASN A 22 -7.34 42.66 -3.93
C ASN A 22 -7.61 41.84 -5.21
N HIS A 23 -8.57 42.20 -6.04
CA HIS A 23 -8.79 41.57 -7.35
C HIS A 23 -7.67 41.91 -8.34
N GLU A 24 -7.11 43.12 -8.30
CA GLU A 24 -5.89 43.44 -9.05
C GLU A 24 -4.67 42.67 -8.53
N ALA A 25 -4.49 42.53 -7.20
CA ALA A 25 -3.43 41.77 -6.62
C ALA A 25 -3.47 40.29 -7.02
N LEU A 26 -4.67 39.72 -7.20
CA LEU A 26 -4.85 38.34 -7.64
C LEU A 26 -4.18 38.05 -9.00
N THR A 27 -4.09 39.03 -9.89
CA THR A 27 -3.42 38.87 -11.20
C THR A 27 -1.89 38.68 -11.08
N ARG A 28 -1.33 38.94 -9.90
CA ARG A 28 0.13 38.88 -9.60
C ARG A 28 0.50 37.78 -8.62
N VAL A 29 -0.44 36.93 -8.22
CA VAL A 29 -0.14 35.78 -7.33
C VAL A 29 0.75 34.77 -8.03
N TRP A 30 1.67 34.18 -7.28
CA TRP A 30 2.52 33.11 -7.80
C TRP A 30 1.72 31.82 -7.86
N SER A 31 1.87 31.12 -8.97
CA SER A 31 1.25 29.82 -9.18
C SER A 31 2.22 28.88 -9.89
N ARG A 32 2.23 27.60 -9.51
CA ARG A 32 2.96 26.56 -10.18
C ARG A 32 2.23 25.23 -10.13
N GLU A 33 2.57 24.33 -11.03
CA GLU A 33 2.06 22.96 -11.03
C GLU A 33 2.94 22.08 -10.13
N LEU A 34 2.26 21.13 -9.48
CA LEU A 34 2.87 20.04 -8.73
C LEU A 34 2.57 18.73 -9.46
N THR A 35 3.59 18.19 -10.12
CA THR A 35 3.47 16.96 -10.92
C THR A 35 4.04 15.77 -10.18
N SER A 36 3.44 14.60 -10.40
CA SER A 36 3.95 13.31 -9.94
C SER A 36 3.54 12.23 -10.95
N THR A 37 4.41 11.26 -11.19
CA THR A 37 4.12 10.11 -12.05
C THR A 37 2.97 9.23 -11.53
N LYS A 38 2.55 9.44 -10.29
CA LYS A 38 1.48 8.70 -9.63
C LYS A 38 0.13 9.40 -9.67
N LEU A 39 0.09 10.66 -10.11
CA LEU A 39 -1.15 11.42 -10.22
C LEU A 39 -1.61 11.45 -11.68
N PRO A 40 -2.87 11.10 -11.96
CA PRO A 40 -3.43 11.19 -13.30
C PRO A 40 -3.56 12.65 -13.77
N ILE A 41 -3.57 13.61 -12.84
CA ILE A 41 -3.65 15.05 -13.09
C ILE A 41 -2.71 15.80 -12.15
N ALA A 42 -2.06 16.85 -12.65
CA ALA A 42 -1.22 17.73 -11.84
C ALA A 42 -2.07 18.54 -10.85
N LEU A 43 -1.56 18.76 -9.64
CA LEU A 43 -2.09 19.74 -8.70
C LEU A 43 -1.53 21.12 -9.06
N ARG A 44 -2.23 22.17 -8.64
CA ARG A 44 -1.76 23.56 -8.76
C ARG A 44 -1.64 24.16 -7.35
N VAL A 45 -0.53 24.82 -7.05
CA VAL A 45 -0.38 25.60 -5.81
C VAL A 45 -0.34 27.09 -6.15
N GLN A 46 -1.05 27.90 -5.35
CA GLN A 46 -1.11 29.35 -5.46
C GLN A 46 -0.66 29.99 -4.14
N CYS A 47 0.29 30.93 -4.22
CA CYS A 47 0.66 31.76 -3.06
C CYS A 47 -0.21 33.01 -3.02
N ASN A 48 -1.14 33.09 -2.07
CA ASN A 48 -2.05 34.22 -1.91
C ASN A 48 -2.04 34.80 -0.49
N PRO A 49 -1.16 35.76 -0.18
CA PRO A 49 -1.04 36.35 1.16
C PRO A 49 -2.32 37.02 1.69
N ALA A 50 -3.22 37.49 0.80
CA ALA A 50 -4.49 38.08 1.19
C ALA A 50 -5.42 37.08 1.91
N ARG A 51 -5.15 35.79 1.79
CA ARG A 51 -5.90 34.69 2.45
C ARG A 51 -5.47 34.42 3.89
N MET A 52 -4.42 35.08 4.42
CA MET A 52 -3.92 34.84 5.77
C MET A 52 -5.01 34.88 6.85
N VAL A 53 -5.88 35.88 6.78
CA VAL A 53 -6.95 36.06 7.77
C VAL A 53 -7.99 34.96 7.70
N SER A 54 -8.41 34.56 6.49
CA SER A 54 -9.45 33.55 6.31
C SER A 54 -8.92 32.12 6.54
N THR A 55 -7.69 31.81 6.15
CA THR A 55 -7.04 30.52 6.44
C THR A 55 -6.78 30.35 7.93
N GLY A 56 -6.42 31.44 8.64
CA GLY A 56 -6.20 31.45 10.09
C GLY A 56 -7.49 31.57 10.94
N ALA A 57 -8.66 31.68 10.35
CA ALA A 57 -9.90 31.91 11.09
C ALA A 57 -10.20 30.77 12.07
N SER A 58 -10.52 31.14 13.32
CA SER A 58 -11.04 30.17 14.31
C SER A 58 -12.52 29.94 14.05
N ILE A 59 -12.91 28.66 14.05
CA ILE A 59 -14.30 28.20 13.84
C ILE A 59 -14.88 27.52 15.07
N ASP A 60 -14.23 27.64 16.23
CA ASP A 60 -14.81 27.16 17.50
C ASP A 60 -16.05 27.97 17.88
N LYS A 61 -16.97 27.33 18.60
CA LYS A 61 -18.26 27.94 18.95
C LYS A 61 -18.12 29.26 19.72
N ALA A 62 -17.10 29.40 20.56
CA ALA A 62 -16.90 30.60 21.38
C ALA A 62 -16.40 31.76 20.47
N SER A 63 -15.46 31.51 19.59
CA SER A 63 -14.94 32.50 18.64
C SER A 63 -16.02 32.98 17.64
N ILE A 64 -16.87 32.07 17.16
CA ILE A 64 -17.98 32.39 16.28
C ILE A 64 -19.00 33.28 17.02
N ALA A 65 -19.39 32.91 18.22
CA ALA A 65 -20.38 33.66 19.02
C ALA A 65 -19.86 35.07 19.43
N ALA A 66 -18.56 35.26 19.54
CA ALA A 66 -17.94 36.51 19.97
C ALA A 66 -17.80 37.55 18.84
N ARG A 67 -17.98 37.16 17.56
CA ARG A 67 -17.80 38.04 16.40
C ARG A 67 -19.12 38.43 15.73
N PRO A 68 -19.27 39.67 15.25
CA PRO A 68 -20.35 39.99 14.33
C PRO A 68 -20.20 39.18 13.02
N CYS A 69 -21.32 38.62 12.54
CA CYS A 69 -21.31 37.91 11.27
C CYS A 69 -21.12 38.91 10.11
N PHE A 70 -20.01 38.77 9.37
CA PHE A 70 -19.66 39.69 8.28
C PHE A 70 -20.50 39.50 7.00
N LEU A 71 -21.29 38.42 6.92
CA LEU A 71 -22.21 38.17 5.82
C LEU A 71 -23.61 38.80 6.05
N CYS A 72 -23.95 39.08 7.32
CA CYS A 72 -25.19 39.78 7.61
C CYS A 72 -25.16 41.22 7.09
N SER A 73 -26.22 41.66 6.43
CA SER A 73 -26.31 42.98 5.81
C SER A 73 -26.00 44.14 6.77
N ALA A 74 -26.39 44.02 8.05
CA ALA A 74 -26.13 45.00 9.09
C ALA A 74 -24.64 45.19 9.46
N ASN A 75 -23.80 44.23 9.13
CA ASN A 75 -22.36 44.21 9.51
C ASN A 75 -21.44 44.36 8.30
N ARG A 76 -21.98 44.43 7.08
CA ARG A 76 -21.18 44.61 5.86
C ARG A 76 -20.62 46.02 5.75
N PRO A 77 -19.47 46.19 5.09
CA PRO A 77 -19.01 47.52 4.67
C PRO A 77 -20.09 48.25 3.85
N THR A 78 -20.21 49.55 4.01
CA THR A 78 -21.21 50.39 3.30
C THR A 78 -21.02 50.35 1.78
N GLU A 79 -19.79 50.11 1.32
CA GLU A 79 -19.42 50.00 -0.08
C GLU A 79 -19.84 48.65 -0.69
N GLN A 80 -20.02 47.62 0.12
CA GLN A 80 -20.41 46.28 -0.36
C GLN A 80 -21.92 46.24 -0.65
N ARG A 81 -22.25 46.35 -1.91
CA ARG A 81 -23.63 46.20 -2.36
C ARG A 81 -23.97 44.74 -2.62
N SER A 82 -25.24 44.44 -2.66
CA SER A 82 -25.77 43.14 -3.07
C SER A 82 -26.68 43.22 -4.28
N MET A 83 -26.81 42.08 -4.95
CA MET A 83 -27.76 41.88 -6.03
C MET A 83 -28.56 40.58 -5.77
N VAL A 84 -29.88 40.65 -5.87
CA VAL A 84 -30.76 39.53 -5.61
C VAL A 84 -30.54 38.39 -6.60
N LEU A 85 -30.32 37.16 -6.11
CA LEU A 85 -30.39 35.92 -6.90
C LEU A 85 -31.85 35.41 -6.92
N ASN A 86 -32.43 35.23 -5.74
CA ASN A 86 -33.82 34.82 -5.50
C ASN A 86 -34.32 35.41 -4.16
N GLU A 87 -35.45 34.93 -3.64
CA GLU A 87 -36.05 35.46 -2.42
C GLU A 87 -35.17 35.26 -1.18
N GLU A 88 -34.31 34.22 -1.15
CA GLU A 88 -33.51 33.84 -0.01
C GLU A 88 -32.03 34.16 -0.13
N MET A 89 -31.50 34.37 -1.35
CA MET A 89 -30.06 34.48 -1.62
C MET A 89 -29.71 35.71 -2.43
N GLU A 90 -28.58 36.32 -2.15
CA GLU A 90 -28.07 37.49 -2.82
C GLU A 90 -26.58 37.37 -3.20
N TRP A 91 -26.21 38.00 -4.32
CA TRP A 91 -24.85 38.10 -4.83
C TRP A 91 -24.08 39.20 -4.12
N LEU A 92 -22.84 38.88 -3.72
CA LEU A 92 -21.88 39.84 -3.18
C LEU A 92 -20.55 39.66 -3.93
N VAL A 93 -19.79 40.74 -4.12
CA VAL A 93 -18.39 40.62 -4.55
C VAL A 93 -17.53 40.16 -3.36
N ASN A 94 -16.73 39.13 -3.56
CA ASN A 94 -15.83 38.66 -2.53
C ASN A 94 -14.60 39.61 -2.45
N PRO A 95 -14.35 40.24 -1.28
CA PRO A 95 -13.24 41.18 -1.16
C PRO A 95 -11.84 40.56 -1.07
N TYR A 96 -11.76 39.25 -0.88
CA TYR A 96 -10.50 38.48 -0.78
C TYR A 96 -10.51 37.30 -1.76
N PRO A 97 -10.36 37.58 -3.08
CA PRO A 97 -10.56 36.57 -4.11
C PRO A 97 -9.48 35.48 -4.10
N ILE A 98 -9.89 34.27 -4.54
CA ILE A 98 -9.00 33.16 -4.92
C ILE A 98 -9.03 32.97 -6.44
N LEU A 99 -10.21 33.17 -7.03
CA LEU A 99 -10.48 33.03 -8.45
C LEU A 99 -10.76 34.40 -9.09
N GLN A 100 -10.55 34.54 -10.39
CA GLN A 100 -11.03 35.68 -11.13
C GLN A 100 -12.57 35.70 -11.07
N GLY A 101 -13.15 36.89 -10.98
CA GLY A 101 -14.61 37.02 -10.90
C GLY A 101 -15.20 36.44 -9.59
N HIS A 102 -14.46 36.43 -8.48
CA HIS A 102 -14.89 35.77 -7.24
C HIS A 102 -16.09 36.46 -6.58
N LEU A 103 -17.17 35.74 -6.49
CA LEU A 103 -18.44 36.15 -5.89
C LEU A 103 -18.75 35.30 -4.65
N THR A 104 -19.51 35.86 -3.72
CA THR A 104 -20.15 35.16 -2.61
C THR A 104 -21.67 35.26 -2.81
N ILE A 105 -22.36 34.13 -2.61
CA ILE A 105 -23.83 34.08 -2.72
C ILE A 105 -24.32 33.78 -1.31
N ALA A 106 -24.78 34.78 -0.59
CA ALA A 106 -25.12 34.69 0.82
C ALA A 106 -26.63 34.62 1.04
N SER A 107 -27.07 33.89 2.07
CA SER A 107 -28.45 33.96 2.52
C SER A 107 -28.80 35.37 3.00
N THR A 108 -30.00 35.83 2.70
CA THR A 108 -30.51 37.10 3.20
C THR A 108 -30.81 37.06 4.70
N THR A 109 -30.96 35.87 5.27
CA THR A 109 -31.17 35.60 6.70
C THR A 109 -29.98 34.90 7.31
N HIS A 110 -29.68 35.18 8.61
CA HIS A 110 -28.64 34.50 9.34
C HIS A 110 -29.08 33.08 9.70
N ARG A 111 -28.56 32.08 9.01
CA ARG A 111 -28.82 30.65 9.24
C ARG A 111 -27.56 29.85 8.99
N PRO A 112 -27.36 28.70 9.67
CA PRO A 112 -26.13 27.93 9.57
C PRO A 112 -25.92 27.36 8.16
N GLN A 113 -24.67 27.03 7.87
CA GLN A 113 -24.22 26.44 6.62
C GLN A 113 -24.85 25.06 6.44
N CYS A 114 -25.68 24.85 5.41
CA CYS A 114 -26.31 23.58 5.08
C CYS A 114 -26.55 23.51 3.56
N ILE A 115 -25.93 22.53 2.88
CA ILE A 115 -26.02 22.41 1.42
C ILE A 115 -27.42 22.01 0.98
N ALA A 116 -28.13 21.18 1.74
CA ALA A 116 -29.48 20.76 1.38
C ALA A 116 -30.45 21.97 1.27
N GLU A 117 -30.26 23.01 2.11
CA GLU A 117 -31.04 24.25 2.03
C GLU A 117 -30.57 25.21 0.92
N ALA A 118 -29.37 25.02 0.38
CA ALA A 118 -28.79 25.87 -0.67
C ALA A 118 -28.80 25.21 -2.05
N TYR A 119 -29.29 23.99 -2.19
CA TYR A 119 -29.17 23.20 -3.41
C TYR A 119 -29.78 23.91 -4.63
N ASP A 120 -31.02 24.36 -4.52
CA ASP A 120 -31.70 25.09 -5.60
C ASP A 120 -30.96 26.39 -5.99
N ALA A 121 -30.42 27.10 -5.00
CA ALA A 121 -29.62 28.29 -5.22
C ALA A 121 -28.29 27.98 -5.93
N LEU A 122 -27.66 26.83 -5.60
CA LEU A 122 -26.44 26.31 -6.24
C LEU A 122 -26.71 26.10 -7.75
N ILE A 123 -27.79 25.39 -8.09
CA ILE A 123 -28.17 25.12 -9.49
C ILE A 123 -28.54 26.42 -10.22
N GLN A 124 -29.35 27.27 -9.60
CA GLN A 124 -29.74 28.55 -10.18
C GLN A 124 -28.54 29.46 -10.46
N ALA A 125 -27.61 29.56 -9.51
CA ALA A 125 -26.41 30.35 -9.65
C ALA A 125 -25.50 29.82 -10.78
N THR A 126 -25.33 28.49 -10.86
CA THR A 126 -24.52 27.84 -11.89
C THR A 126 -25.10 28.13 -13.30
N LYS A 127 -26.41 28.10 -13.46
CA LYS A 127 -27.10 28.44 -14.72
C LYS A 127 -27.02 29.90 -15.07
N ALA A 128 -26.95 30.77 -14.07
CA ALA A 128 -26.92 32.23 -14.29
C ALA A 128 -25.55 32.77 -14.72
N LEU A 129 -24.50 32.02 -14.48
CA LEU A 129 -23.11 32.38 -14.78
C LEU A 129 -22.63 31.82 -16.12
N PRO A 130 -21.58 32.39 -16.75
CA PRO A 130 -20.89 31.79 -17.90
C PRO A 130 -20.35 30.39 -17.62
N GLU A 131 -20.11 29.60 -18.67
CA GLU A 131 -19.71 28.20 -18.55
C GLU A 131 -18.32 28.00 -17.89
N GLU A 132 -17.44 28.99 -18.00
CA GLU A 132 -16.13 28.99 -17.33
C GLU A 132 -16.19 29.19 -15.80
N TYR A 133 -17.36 29.61 -15.27
CA TYR A 133 -17.57 29.74 -13.85
C TYR A 133 -17.91 28.39 -13.20
N ILE A 134 -17.47 28.25 -11.95
CA ILE A 134 -17.94 27.22 -11.01
C ILE A 134 -18.66 27.89 -9.85
N VAL A 135 -19.60 27.17 -9.25
CA VAL A 135 -20.22 27.53 -7.97
C VAL A 135 -19.85 26.47 -6.95
N PHE A 136 -19.37 26.87 -5.78
CA PHE A 136 -18.88 25.90 -4.81
C PHE A 136 -19.36 26.18 -3.39
N TYR A 137 -19.43 25.10 -2.62
CA TYR A 137 -19.87 25.05 -1.25
C TYR A 137 -18.78 24.47 -0.35
N ASN A 138 -18.54 25.10 0.78
CA ASN A 138 -17.74 24.58 1.87
C ASN A 138 -18.65 24.22 3.05
N GLY A 139 -18.70 22.95 3.44
CA GLY A 139 -19.42 22.53 4.64
C GLY A 139 -18.87 23.18 5.91
N PRO A 140 -19.62 23.18 7.03
CA PRO A 140 -19.28 23.91 8.27
C PRO A 140 -17.89 23.60 8.83
N LYS A 141 -17.47 22.34 8.69
CA LYS A 141 -16.13 21.85 9.07
C LYS A 141 -15.32 21.38 7.86
N CYS A 142 -15.53 21.99 6.71
CA CYS A 142 -14.90 21.65 5.45
C CYS A 142 -14.35 22.88 4.72
N GLY A 143 -13.80 23.85 5.46
CA GLY A 143 -13.20 25.06 4.92
C GLY A 143 -14.11 26.29 4.92
N ALA A 144 -15.33 26.24 5.44
CA ALA A 144 -16.18 27.41 5.60
C ALA A 144 -15.59 28.39 6.62
N SER A 145 -15.40 29.66 6.22
CA SER A 145 -14.95 30.73 7.13
C SER A 145 -16.09 31.37 7.95
N ALA A 146 -17.33 31.17 7.52
CA ALA A 146 -18.56 31.59 8.22
C ALA A 146 -19.55 30.41 8.28
N PRO A 147 -19.28 29.37 9.13
CA PRO A 147 -20.14 28.19 9.23
C PRO A 147 -21.51 28.50 9.85
N ASP A 148 -21.66 29.66 10.48
CA ASP A 148 -22.85 30.20 11.08
C ASP A 148 -23.77 30.95 10.10
N HIS A 149 -23.34 31.17 8.84
CA HIS A 149 -24.14 31.90 7.84
C HIS A 149 -24.09 31.19 6.49
N LEU A 150 -25.23 30.68 6.02
CA LEU A 150 -25.36 29.96 4.76
C LEU A 150 -24.86 30.80 3.59
N HIS A 151 -23.88 30.28 2.85
CA HIS A 151 -23.36 30.91 1.66
C HIS A 151 -22.72 29.91 0.70
N LEU A 152 -22.78 30.24 -0.58
CA LEU A 152 -22.03 29.63 -1.67
C LEU A 152 -20.98 30.63 -2.17
N GLN A 153 -20.05 30.17 -2.98
CA GLN A 153 -19.07 31.01 -3.64
C GLN A 153 -19.03 30.68 -5.13
N ALA A 154 -18.60 31.61 -5.97
CA ALA A 154 -18.46 31.39 -7.40
C ALA A 154 -17.23 32.12 -7.95
N GLY A 155 -16.67 31.64 -9.07
CA GLY A 155 -15.59 32.29 -9.79
C GLY A 155 -15.20 31.52 -11.05
N ILE A 156 -14.33 32.09 -11.89
CA ILE A 156 -13.80 31.42 -13.07
C ILE A 156 -12.89 30.27 -12.61
N GLY A 157 -13.25 29.06 -12.97
CA GLY A 157 -12.61 27.86 -12.42
C GLY A 157 -12.68 26.62 -13.30
N ASP A 158 -12.95 26.76 -14.60
CA ASP A 158 -13.02 25.64 -15.54
C ASP A 158 -11.65 24.97 -15.79
N ASP A 159 -10.54 25.66 -15.46
CA ASP A 159 -9.17 25.18 -15.55
C ASP A 159 -8.65 24.56 -14.23
N ILE A 160 -9.46 24.54 -13.16
CA ILE A 160 -9.10 23.87 -11.91
C ILE A 160 -8.92 22.38 -12.17
N PRO A 161 -7.84 21.74 -11.65
CA PRO A 161 -7.45 20.39 -12.04
C PRO A 161 -8.58 19.37 -12.02
N LEU A 162 -9.30 19.24 -10.92
CA LEU A 162 -10.39 18.24 -10.80
C LEU A 162 -11.61 18.61 -11.66
N VAL A 163 -11.94 19.91 -11.82
CA VAL A 163 -13.05 20.36 -12.69
C VAL A 163 -12.75 20.02 -14.15
N LYS A 164 -11.54 20.33 -14.61
CA LYS A 164 -11.06 19.97 -15.94
C LYS A 164 -11.08 18.46 -16.18
N TYR A 165 -10.63 17.68 -15.20
CA TYR A 165 -10.66 16.22 -15.25
C TYR A 165 -12.10 15.70 -15.31
N ALA A 166 -12.98 16.18 -14.44
CA ALA A 166 -14.39 15.77 -14.38
C ALA A 166 -15.14 16.02 -15.72
N LYS A 167 -14.81 17.12 -16.43
CA LYS A 167 -15.34 17.42 -17.77
C LYS A 167 -14.86 16.40 -18.84
N SER A 168 -13.75 15.68 -18.61
CA SER A 168 -13.17 14.69 -19.52
C SER A 168 -13.55 13.24 -19.21
N VAL A 169 -14.07 12.96 -18.01
CA VAL A 169 -14.50 11.61 -17.60
C VAL A 169 -15.72 11.21 -18.45
N PRO A 170 -15.73 9.98 -19.04
CA PRO A 170 -16.87 9.46 -19.77
C PRO A 170 -18.15 9.44 -18.90
N GLU A 171 -19.28 9.72 -19.53
CA GLU A 171 -20.58 9.76 -18.86
C GLU A 171 -21.20 8.36 -18.86
N GLU A 172 -20.76 7.50 -17.93
CA GLU A 172 -21.22 6.12 -17.81
C GLU A 172 -22.42 5.97 -16.88
N GLU A 173 -22.46 6.78 -15.81
CA GLU A 173 -23.49 6.74 -14.76
C GLU A 173 -23.92 8.14 -14.31
N LEU A 174 -25.14 8.26 -13.75
CA LEU A 174 -25.62 9.51 -13.15
C LEU A 174 -24.84 9.93 -11.92
N CYS A 175 -24.34 8.97 -11.14
CA CYS A 175 -23.44 9.19 -10.00
C CYS A 175 -22.25 8.26 -10.12
N GLN A 176 -21.10 8.79 -10.46
CA GLN A 176 -19.87 8.04 -10.69
C GLN A 176 -18.84 8.36 -9.61
N ALA A 177 -18.35 7.33 -8.91
CA ALA A 177 -17.26 7.46 -7.96
C ALA A 177 -15.90 7.47 -8.68
N ILE A 178 -15.04 8.42 -8.32
CA ILE A 178 -13.67 8.54 -8.83
C ILE A 178 -12.71 8.88 -7.68
N ALA A 179 -11.43 8.61 -7.86
CA ALA A 179 -10.41 8.93 -6.86
C ALA A 179 -9.10 9.42 -7.48
N PRO A 180 -9.10 10.47 -8.32
CA PRO A 180 -7.89 10.89 -9.03
C PRO A 180 -6.76 11.38 -8.11
N PHE A 181 -7.10 11.72 -6.87
CA PHE A 181 -6.18 12.19 -5.83
C PHE A 181 -6.10 11.25 -4.62
N GLY A 182 -6.57 9.98 -4.73
CA GLY A 182 -6.50 9.00 -3.63
C GLY A 182 -7.54 9.20 -2.52
N TYR A 183 -8.51 10.11 -2.70
CA TYR A 183 -9.69 10.26 -1.86
C TYR A 183 -10.96 10.26 -2.70
N MET A 184 -12.09 9.91 -2.06
CA MET A 184 -13.38 9.74 -2.71
C MET A 184 -13.91 11.04 -3.30
N VAL A 185 -14.34 10.98 -4.53
CA VAL A 185 -15.04 12.05 -5.25
C VAL A 185 -16.22 11.43 -5.99
N TYR A 186 -17.39 12.00 -5.87
CA TYR A 186 -18.57 11.62 -6.64
C TYR A 186 -18.86 12.68 -7.72
N LEU A 187 -18.99 12.23 -8.96
CA LEU A 187 -19.46 13.04 -10.07
C LEU A 187 -20.96 12.78 -10.28
N ILE A 188 -21.79 13.80 -10.11
CA ILE A 188 -23.24 13.72 -10.35
C ILE A 188 -23.55 14.45 -11.63
N ARG A 189 -24.18 13.76 -12.58
CA ARG A 189 -24.68 14.31 -13.85
C ARG A 189 -26.16 14.70 -13.73
N ASN A 190 -26.63 15.61 -14.58
CA ASN A 190 -28.02 16.08 -14.54
C ASN A 190 -28.47 16.55 -13.15
N ALA A 191 -27.66 17.37 -12.53
CA ALA A 191 -27.88 17.84 -11.16
C ALA A 191 -29.11 18.78 -11.00
N GLU A 192 -29.82 19.08 -12.10
CA GLU A 192 -31.12 19.75 -12.08
C GLU A 192 -32.19 18.91 -11.36
N ASP A 193 -32.06 17.60 -11.37
CA ASP A 193 -32.83 16.67 -10.54
C ASP A 193 -32.02 16.32 -9.28
N SER A 194 -32.48 16.78 -8.12
CA SER A 194 -31.79 16.56 -6.84
C SER A 194 -31.77 15.11 -6.39
N SER A 195 -32.58 14.23 -6.95
CA SER A 195 -32.81 12.87 -6.48
C SER A 195 -31.54 12.03 -6.30
N THR A 196 -30.56 12.23 -7.20
CA THR A 196 -29.26 11.54 -7.13
C THR A 196 -28.40 12.12 -6.00
N PHE A 197 -28.37 13.44 -5.85
CA PHE A 197 -27.67 14.09 -4.75
C PHE A 197 -28.29 13.74 -3.40
N ASP A 198 -29.63 13.74 -3.29
CA ASP A 198 -30.34 13.43 -2.03
C ASP A 198 -30.04 12.00 -1.56
N ARG A 199 -29.98 11.04 -2.49
CA ARG A 199 -29.55 9.66 -2.18
C ARG A 199 -28.11 9.60 -1.69
N LEU A 200 -27.19 10.26 -2.37
CA LEU A 200 -25.78 10.33 -1.93
C LEU A 200 -25.67 11.00 -0.56
N TYR A 201 -26.34 12.15 -0.36
CA TYR A 201 -26.34 12.88 0.89
C TYR A 201 -26.83 12.01 2.07
N ALA A 202 -27.87 11.24 1.86
CA ALA A 202 -28.42 10.32 2.88
C ALA A 202 -27.51 9.11 3.19
N MET A 203 -26.60 8.75 2.27
CA MET A 203 -25.64 7.66 2.46
C MET A 203 -24.35 8.11 3.17
N LEU A 204 -24.01 9.40 3.11
CA LEU A 204 -22.81 9.92 3.73
C LEU A 204 -22.92 9.90 5.27
N PRO A 205 -21.85 9.55 6.00
CA PRO A 205 -21.87 9.52 7.46
C PRO A 205 -22.12 10.90 8.04
N LEU A 206 -23.03 10.99 9.00
CA LEU A 206 -23.30 12.18 9.78
C LEU A 206 -22.59 12.07 11.15
N PRO A 207 -21.51 12.85 11.38
CA PRO A 207 -20.79 12.79 12.64
C PRO A 207 -21.65 13.25 13.83
N GLU A 208 -21.41 12.68 15.00
CA GLU A 208 -22.15 13.01 16.21
C GLU A 208 -22.09 14.52 16.53
N GLY A 209 -23.26 15.13 16.75
CA GLY A 209 -23.40 16.55 17.04
C GLY A 209 -23.20 17.50 15.87
N GLU A 210 -23.12 16.98 14.65
CA GLU A 210 -23.20 17.74 13.40
C GLU A 210 -24.60 17.60 12.78
N TYR A 211 -24.97 18.53 11.92
CA TYR A 211 -26.32 18.59 11.34
C TYR A 211 -26.33 18.31 9.83
N GLU A 212 -25.16 18.19 9.20
CA GLU A 212 -24.99 17.67 7.86
C GLU A 212 -23.70 16.83 7.75
N PRO A 213 -23.64 15.91 6.77
CA PRO A 213 -22.40 15.20 6.44
C PRO A 213 -21.28 16.16 6.04
N ARG A 214 -20.05 15.83 6.42
CA ARG A 214 -18.90 16.66 6.02
C ARG A 214 -18.60 16.50 4.54
N MET A 215 -18.70 17.59 3.79
CA MET A 215 -18.39 17.58 2.35
C MET A 215 -18.03 18.94 1.80
N ASN A 216 -17.37 18.94 0.64
CA ASN A 216 -17.31 20.06 -0.28
C ASN A 216 -18.10 19.72 -1.55
N VAL A 217 -18.77 20.71 -2.15
CA VAL A 217 -19.52 20.53 -3.39
C VAL A 217 -19.06 21.59 -4.39
N VAL A 218 -18.84 21.20 -5.63
CA VAL A 218 -18.53 22.12 -6.74
C VAL A 218 -19.47 21.83 -7.89
N ALA A 219 -20.23 22.83 -8.32
CA ALA A 219 -21.10 22.78 -9.48
C ALA A 219 -20.40 23.42 -10.67
N TYR A 220 -20.49 22.77 -11.82
CA TYR A 220 -19.99 23.28 -13.10
C TYR A 220 -20.97 22.95 -14.22
N ARG A 221 -20.84 23.67 -15.35
CA ARG A 221 -21.71 23.48 -16.50
C ARG A 221 -20.93 22.96 -17.71
N LYS A 222 -21.59 22.12 -18.51
CA LYS A 222 -21.14 21.69 -19.83
C LYS A 222 -22.31 21.84 -20.79
N GLY A 223 -22.29 22.90 -21.58
CA GLY A 223 -23.48 23.32 -22.34
C GLY A 223 -24.64 23.70 -21.41
N GLU A 224 -25.80 23.09 -21.59
CA GLU A 224 -26.98 23.30 -20.75
C GLU A 224 -27.00 22.45 -19.47
N GLN A 225 -26.20 21.41 -19.40
CA GLN A 225 -26.20 20.44 -18.28
C GLN A 225 -25.36 20.95 -17.11
N VAL A 226 -25.96 20.93 -15.92
CA VAL A 226 -25.24 21.15 -14.64
C VAL A 226 -24.79 19.81 -14.08
N SER A 227 -23.53 19.75 -13.65
CA SER A 227 -22.94 18.60 -12.98
C SER A 227 -22.31 19.01 -11.65
N LEU A 228 -22.26 18.08 -10.69
CA LEU A 228 -21.64 18.30 -9.39
C LEU A 228 -20.43 17.42 -9.20
N ILE A 229 -19.43 17.95 -8.50
CA ILE A 229 -18.34 17.24 -7.85
C ILE A 229 -18.64 17.30 -6.37
N VAL A 230 -18.90 16.14 -5.74
CA VAL A 230 -19.13 16.03 -4.29
C VAL A 230 -17.93 15.32 -3.67
N ILE A 231 -17.30 15.96 -2.70
CA ILE A 231 -16.08 15.47 -2.05
C ILE A 231 -16.37 15.29 -0.57
N PRO A 232 -16.59 14.03 -0.11
CA PRO A 232 -16.75 13.72 1.31
C PRO A 232 -15.47 14.05 2.09
N ARG A 233 -15.62 14.48 3.33
CA ARG A 233 -14.53 14.92 4.18
C ARG A 233 -14.48 14.11 5.48
N HIS A 234 -13.26 13.66 5.84
CA HIS A 234 -12.99 13.02 7.12
C HIS A 234 -12.70 14.07 8.21
N ALA A 235 -11.84 15.04 7.93
CA ALA A 235 -11.40 16.05 8.87
C ALA A 235 -11.52 17.47 8.33
N HIS A 236 -11.56 18.46 9.25
CA HIS A 236 -11.57 19.88 8.88
C HIS A 236 -10.21 20.36 8.42
N ARG A 237 -9.15 20.04 9.18
CA ARG A 237 -7.76 20.47 8.95
C ARG A 237 -6.81 19.31 9.14
N PRO A 238 -5.70 19.27 8.37
CA PRO A 238 -4.66 18.27 8.57
C PRO A 238 -3.87 18.56 9.85
N HIS A 239 -3.19 17.56 10.40
CA HIS A 239 -2.40 17.73 11.63
C HIS A 239 -1.26 18.74 11.44
N CYS A 240 -0.65 18.81 10.25
CA CYS A 240 0.41 19.76 9.94
C CYS A 240 -0.03 21.24 10.06
N TYR A 241 -1.34 21.54 10.08
CA TYR A 241 -1.85 22.90 10.31
C TYR A 241 -1.53 23.40 11.72
N ALA A 242 -1.59 22.53 12.72
CA ALA A 242 -1.32 22.85 14.13
C ALA A 242 0.10 22.50 14.57
N ALA A 243 0.89 21.86 13.71
CA ALA A 243 2.28 21.53 13.99
C ALA A 243 3.16 22.76 14.23
N GLU A 244 4.35 22.56 14.77
CA GLU A 244 5.34 23.61 15.02
C GLU A 244 6.58 23.41 14.11
N GLY A 245 7.36 24.47 13.96
CA GLY A 245 8.61 24.42 13.19
C GLY A 245 8.40 24.10 11.70
N ASP A 246 9.29 23.28 11.16
CA ASP A 246 9.32 22.93 9.73
C ASP A 246 8.19 21.99 9.30
N ASP A 247 7.54 21.28 10.24
CA ASP A 247 6.39 20.40 9.96
C ASP A 247 5.09 21.19 9.77
N ARG A 248 5.09 22.46 10.12
CA ARG A 248 3.91 23.31 10.03
C ARG A 248 3.65 23.79 8.62
N TYR A 249 2.51 23.40 8.04
CA TYR A 249 1.93 23.98 6.83
C TYR A 249 0.62 24.70 7.13
N LEU A 250 0.55 26.00 6.86
CA LEU A 250 -0.68 26.78 7.09
C LEU A 250 -1.64 26.60 5.90
N ILE A 251 -2.13 25.38 5.74
CA ILE A 251 -3.09 24.97 4.69
C ILE A 251 -4.34 24.44 5.39
N SER A 252 -5.50 25.06 5.10
CA SER A 252 -6.81 24.67 5.63
C SER A 252 -7.72 24.34 4.46
N PRO A 253 -7.74 23.08 3.98
CA PRO A 253 -8.36 22.76 2.70
C PRO A 253 -9.87 23.03 2.66
N GLY A 254 -10.30 23.79 1.65
CA GLY A 254 -11.69 23.98 1.24
C GLY A 254 -11.95 23.34 -0.13
N ALA A 255 -13.10 23.64 -0.74
CA ALA A 255 -13.53 23.05 -2.00
C ALA A 255 -12.50 23.20 -3.14
N LEU A 256 -11.85 24.34 -3.24
CA LEU A 256 -10.86 24.60 -4.29
C LEU A 256 -9.58 23.78 -4.08
N ASP A 257 -9.11 23.70 -2.81
CA ASP A 257 -7.95 22.90 -2.47
C ASP A 257 -8.22 21.41 -2.74
N MET A 258 -9.39 20.93 -2.37
CA MET A 258 -9.84 19.56 -2.66
C MET A 258 -10.05 19.31 -4.16
N CYS A 259 -10.25 20.35 -4.96
CA CYS A 259 -10.25 20.24 -6.41
C CYS A 259 -8.85 20.38 -7.04
N GLY A 260 -7.79 20.41 -6.24
CA GLY A 260 -6.41 20.43 -6.70
C GLY A 260 -5.82 21.84 -6.92
N LEU A 261 -6.53 22.93 -6.53
CA LEU A 261 -6.00 24.28 -6.46
C LEU A 261 -5.67 24.62 -5.01
N ILE A 262 -4.47 24.30 -4.56
CA ILE A 262 -4.04 24.49 -3.17
C ILE A 262 -3.62 25.94 -2.94
N VAL A 263 -4.23 26.59 -1.95
CA VAL A 263 -3.95 27.99 -1.61
C VAL A 263 -3.10 28.09 -0.36
N THR A 264 -1.89 28.61 -0.51
CA THR A 264 -0.97 28.88 0.60
C THR A 264 -0.92 30.39 0.88
N PRO A 265 -1.19 30.84 2.13
CA PRO A 265 -1.06 32.26 2.47
C PRO A 265 0.41 32.67 2.73
N ARG A 266 1.32 31.73 2.98
CA ARG A 266 2.75 31.95 3.26
C ARG A 266 3.59 31.54 2.06
N SER A 267 4.58 32.37 1.69
CA SER A 267 5.52 32.06 0.61
C SER A 267 6.40 30.84 0.93
N GLU A 268 6.78 30.65 2.19
CA GLU A 268 7.56 29.50 2.64
C GLU A 268 6.83 28.17 2.40
N ASP A 269 5.50 28.11 2.64
CA ASP A 269 4.70 26.94 2.36
C ASP A 269 4.58 26.70 0.85
N TYR A 270 4.42 27.77 0.07
CA TYR A 270 4.39 27.69 -1.39
C TYR A 270 5.67 27.10 -1.96
N GLU A 271 6.84 27.54 -1.50
CA GLU A 271 8.14 27.12 -2.02
C GLU A 271 8.44 25.65 -1.71
N ARG A 272 8.18 25.21 -0.48
CA ARG A 272 8.53 23.86 -0.01
C ARG A 272 7.47 22.80 -0.28
N LEU A 273 6.22 23.17 -0.67
CA LEU A 273 5.17 22.21 -0.91
C LEU A 273 5.49 21.34 -2.13
N THR A 274 5.62 20.04 -1.93
CA THR A 274 5.79 19.04 -2.99
C THR A 274 4.46 18.39 -3.34
N ALA A 275 4.37 17.71 -4.50
CA ALA A 275 3.17 16.95 -4.87
C ALA A 275 2.84 15.86 -3.84
N ALA A 276 3.86 15.19 -3.30
CA ALA A 276 3.68 14.16 -2.27
C ALA A 276 3.08 14.75 -0.98
N LYS A 277 3.64 15.88 -0.49
CA LYS A 277 3.13 16.55 0.73
C LYS A 277 1.74 17.14 0.53
N ALA A 278 1.47 17.67 -0.66
CA ALA A 278 0.14 18.16 -1.01
C ALA A 278 -0.90 17.03 -0.98
N MET A 279 -0.57 15.87 -1.53
CA MET A 279 -1.43 14.69 -1.50
C MET A 279 -1.66 14.16 -0.09
N GLU A 280 -0.61 14.09 0.73
CA GLU A 280 -0.71 13.71 2.15
C GLU A 280 -1.73 14.61 2.89
N ILE A 281 -1.61 15.95 2.73
CA ILE A 281 -2.51 16.94 3.32
C ILE A 281 -3.96 16.74 2.86
N LEU A 282 -4.19 16.54 1.56
CA LEU A 282 -5.54 16.40 1.01
C LEU A 282 -6.16 15.04 1.38
N CYS A 283 -5.38 13.96 1.34
CA CYS A 283 -5.85 12.62 1.72
C CYS A 283 -6.16 12.50 3.22
N GLU A 284 -5.47 13.26 4.07
CA GLU A 284 -5.77 13.28 5.52
C GLU A 284 -7.14 13.90 5.83
N VAL A 285 -7.57 14.87 5.03
CA VAL A 285 -8.85 15.55 5.26
C VAL A 285 -10.00 15.04 4.39
N GLY A 286 -9.70 14.35 3.28
CA GLY A 286 -10.67 13.67 2.43
C GLY A 286 -10.97 12.25 2.93
N VAL A 287 -12.09 11.68 2.55
CA VAL A 287 -12.38 10.25 2.77
C VAL A 287 -11.52 9.44 1.81
N ARG A 288 -10.54 8.71 2.35
CA ARG A 288 -9.67 7.87 1.53
C ARG A 288 -10.45 6.71 0.92
N THR A 289 -10.16 6.38 -0.31
CA THR A 289 -10.71 5.19 -0.95
C THR A 289 -9.96 3.96 -0.50
N GLU A 290 -10.67 2.85 -0.36
CA GLU A 290 -10.01 1.55 -0.25
C GLU A 290 -9.15 1.32 -1.50
N PRO A 291 -7.83 1.12 -1.36
CA PRO A 291 -6.99 0.90 -2.53
C PRO A 291 -7.30 -0.42 -3.22
N THR A 292 -7.13 -0.45 -4.53
CA THR A 292 -7.07 -1.69 -5.31
C THR A 292 -5.62 -2.04 -5.61
N ILE A 293 -5.34 -3.33 -5.75
CA ILE A 293 -4.01 -3.85 -6.05
C ILE A 293 -4.05 -4.81 -7.24
N ASP A 294 -2.94 -4.87 -7.95
CA ASP A 294 -2.69 -5.84 -9.02
C ASP A 294 -1.81 -6.97 -8.47
N VAL A 295 -2.37 -8.20 -8.42
CA VAL A 295 -1.69 -9.41 -7.91
C VAL A 295 -1.32 -10.31 -9.07
N GLY A 296 -0.03 -10.53 -9.31
CA GLY A 296 0.46 -11.48 -10.32
C GLY A 296 0.23 -12.92 -9.85
N ILE A 297 -0.55 -13.69 -10.62
CA ILE A 297 -0.93 -15.07 -10.23
C ILE A 297 -0.08 -16.11 -10.94
N MET A 298 -0.04 -16.06 -12.26
CA MET A 298 0.71 -17.02 -13.06
C MET A 298 1.17 -16.41 -14.39
N GLN A 299 2.13 -17.07 -15.02
CA GLN A 299 2.63 -16.73 -16.35
C GLN A 299 2.82 -17.99 -17.18
N GLY A 300 2.82 -17.86 -18.50
CA GLY A 300 3.05 -18.96 -19.44
C GLY A 300 2.79 -18.55 -20.88
N GLU A 301 3.03 -19.48 -21.81
CA GLU A 301 2.71 -19.30 -23.23
C GLU A 301 1.20 -19.32 -23.50
N GLU A 302 0.48 -20.08 -22.66
CA GLU A 302 -0.96 -20.25 -22.74
C GLU A 302 -1.56 -20.27 -21.33
N ILE A 303 -2.71 -19.62 -21.15
CA ILE A 303 -3.46 -19.55 -19.88
C ILE A 303 -4.90 -19.96 -20.14
N THR A 304 -5.36 -21.00 -19.43
CA THR A 304 -6.76 -21.43 -19.44
C THR A 304 -7.49 -20.87 -18.22
N PHE A 305 -8.65 -20.25 -18.45
CA PHE A 305 -9.44 -19.63 -17.40
C PHE A 305 -10.94 -19.77 -17.64
N GLU A 306 -11.71 -19.63 -16.57
CA GLU A 306 -13.17 -19.55 -16.61
C GLU A 306 -13.62 -18.15 -16.16
N ALA A 307 -14.48 -17.53 -16.92
CA ALA A 307 -15.13 -16.28 -16.58
C ALA A 307 -16.63 -16.33 -16.94
N PRO A 308 -17.47 -15.44 -16.38
CA PRO A 308 -18.85 -15.28 -16.86
C PRO A 308 -18.87 -14.96 -18.36
N SER A 309 -19.87 -15.47 -19.05
CA SER A 309 -20.07 -15.23 -20.49
C SER A 309 -20.48 -13.76 -20.73
N THR A 310 -19.49 -12.87 -20.72
CA THR A 310 -19.67 -11.46 -21.12
C THR A 310 -18.64 -11.15 -22.20
N HIS A 311 -19.09 -10.69 -23.36
CA HIS A 311 -18.19 -10.13 -24.36
C HIS A 311 -17.42 -8.94 -23.74
N PRO A 312 -16.12 -8.77 -24.01
CA PRO A 312 -15.32 -7.66 -23.47
C PRO A 312 -15.65 -6.27 -24.06
N LYS A 313 -16.82 -6.13 -24.68
CA LYS A 313 -17.41 -4.86 -25.08
C LYS A 313 -18.69 -4.64 -24.27
N GLY A 314 -18.53 -4.09 -23.09
CA GLY A 314 -19.41 -3.22 -22.31
C GLY A 314 -20.93 -3.20 -22.51
N GLU A 315 -21.59 -4.24 -23.02
CA GLU A 315 -23.05 -4.34 -23.04
C GLU A 315 -23.49 -5.24 -21.88
N LEU A 316 -24.07 -4.61 -20.86
CA LEU A 316 -24.73 -5.26 -19.73
C LEU A 316 -25.96 -6.00 -20.22
N VAL A 317 -25.84 -7.31 -20.37
CA VAL A 317 -27.01 -8.21 -20.35
C VAL A 317 -27.28 -8.57 -18.90
N GLU A 318 -28.45 -8.24 -18.37
CA GLU A 318 -28.84 -8.61 -17.01
C GLU A 318 -28.67 -10.11 -16.79
N PRO A 319 -27.91 -10.57 -15.79
CA PRO A 319 -27.59 -11.97 -15.62
C PRO A 319 -28.73 -12.70 -14.89
N THR A 320 -29.58 -13.33 -15.61
CA THR A 320 -30.31 -14.50 -15.07
C THR A 320 -29.39 -15.72 -15.17
N ASN A 321 -28.59 -15.93 -14.11
CA ASN A 321 -27.69 -17.08 -13.95
C ASN A 321 -26.53 -17.16 -14.98
N PRO A 322 -25.36 -16.52 -14.73
CA PRO A 322 -24.24 -16.54 -15.67
C PRO A 322 -23.65 -17.97 -15.73
N THR A 323 -23.78 -18.63 -16.86
CA THR A 323 -23.01 -19.85 -17.15
C THR A 323 -21.54 -19.47 -17.27
N LYS A 324 -20.66 -20.06 -16.43
CA LYS A 324 -19.22 -19.94 -16.57
C LYS A 324 -18.80 -20.55 -17.90
N GLN A 325 -17.98 -19.84 -18.65
CA GLN A 325 -17.42 -20.29 -19.93
C GLN A 325 -15.90 -20.41 -19.78
N THR A 326 -15.34 -21.47 -20.35
CA THR A 326 -13.89 -21.70 -20.38
C THR A 326 -13.28 -21.02 -21.59
N TYR A 327 -12.19 -20.30 -21.37
CA TYR A 327 -11.40 -19.61 -22.38
C TYR A 327 -9.95 -20.06 -22.32
N THR A 328 -9.29 -19.99 -23.46
CA THR A 328 -7.84 -20.18 -23.55
C THR A 328 -7.22 -18.94 -24.19
N ALA A 329 -6.31 -18.31 -23.48
CA ALA A 329 -5.56 -17.16 -23.96
C ALA A 329 -4.16 -17.58 -24.36
N SER A 330 -3.64 -17.10 -25.51
CA SER A 330 -2.31 -17.38 -26.02
C SER A 330 -1.72 -16.15 -26.70
N ILE A 331 -0.38 -16.14 -26.86
CA ILE A 331 0.33 -15.06 -27.57
C ILE A 331 0.51 -15.46 -29.03
N ARG A 332 0.18 -14.54 -29.94
CA ARG A 332 0.56 -14.63 -31.35
C ARG A 332 1.36 -13.42 -31.76
N LYS A 333 2.21 -13.56 -32.77
CA LYS A 333 3.00 -12.47 -33.34
C LYS A 333 2.53 -12.18 -34.77
N ASP A 334 2.36 -10.90 -35.05
CA ASP A 334 2.09 -10.43 -36.38
C ASP A 334 3.30 -10.69 -37.30
N ALA A 335 3.09 -11.30 -38.45
CA ALA A 335 4.13 -11.73 -39.34
C ALA A 335 4.86 -10.57 -40.05
N GLU A 336 4.22 -9.40 -40.19
CA GLU A 336 4.77 -8.24 -40.90
C GLU A 336 5.45 -7.27 -39.93
N THR A 337 4.82 -7.02 -38.75
CA THR A 337 5.33 -6.03 -37.81
C THR A 337 6.16 -6.64 -36.69
N GLY A 338 6.03 -7.94 -36.42
CA GLY A 338 6.68 -8.65 -35.32
C GLY A 338 6.02 -8.36 -33.94
N ASN A 339 4.97 -7.55 -33.89
CA ASN A 339 4.30 -7.20 -32.66
C ASN A 339 3.53 -8.40 -32.09
N ALA A 340 3.65 -8.61 -30.77
CA ALA A 340 2.90 -9.64 -30.07
C ALA A 340 1.50 -9.11 -29.70
N TYR A 341 0.51 -10.00 -29.76
CA TYR A 341 -0.87 -9.72 -29.40
C TYR A 341 -1.51 -10.95 -28.76
N ILE A 342 -2.57 -10.72 -27.94
CA ILE A 342 -3.28 -11.78 -27.24
C ILE A 342 -4.43 -12.29 -28.10
N VAL A 343 -4.55 -13.62 -28.21
CA VAL A 343 -5.69 -14.29 -28.81
C VAL A 343 -6.40 -15.09 -27.74
N ILE A 344 -7.71 -14.90 -27.63
CA ILE A 344 -8.57 -15.61 -26.67
C ILE A 344 -9.59 -16.43 -27.45
N SER A 345 -9.64 -17.72 -27.16
CA SER A 345 -10.56 -18.68 -27.78
C SER A 345 -11.51 -19.27 -26.73
N ASP A 346 -12.77 -19.38 -27.08
CA ASP A 346 -13.78 -20.12 -26.32
C ASP A 346 -13.99 -21.56 -26.86
N GLY A 347 -13.12 -21.98 -27.77
CA GLY A 347 -13.23 -23.27 -28.48
C GLY A 347 -14.13 -23.22 -29.70
N LYS A 348 -14.86 -22.13 -29.99
CA LYS A 348 -15.68 -21.88 -31.16
C LYS A 348 -15.23 -20.68 -31.98
N GLU A 349 -14.91 -19.59 -31.27
CA GLU A 349 -14.49 -18.34 -31.85
C GLU A 349 -13.16 -17.88 -31.25
N GLU A 350 -12.39 -17.11 -32.01
CA GLU A 350 -11.15 -16.46 -31.56
C GLU A 350 -11.34 -14.95 -31.61
N HIS A 351 -10.94 -14.30 -30.51
CA HIS A 351 -10.94 -12.85 -30.39
C HIS A 351 -9.52 -12.35 -30.21
N VAL A 352 -9.17 -11.27 -30.92
CA VAL A 352 -7.81 -10.68 -30.94
C VAL A 352 -7.81 -9.40 -30.15
N TYR A 353 -6.84 -9.25 -29.23
CA TYR A 353 -6.63 -8.08 -28.40
C TYR A 353 -5.22 -7.57 -28.59
N GLY A 354 -4.90 -6.37 -28.09
CA GLY A 354 -3.54 -5.82 -28.08
C GLY A 354 -2.60 -6.61 -27.14
N ASP A 355 -1.73 -5.90 -26.47
CA ASP A 355 -0.79 -6.44 -25.48
C ASP A 355 -1.42 -6.64 -24.09
N SER A 356 -2.65 -6.16 -23.89
CA SER A 356 -3.38 -6.28 -22.63
C SER A 356 -4.89 -6.33 -22.85
N VAL A 357 -5.59 -7.10 -22.03
CA VAL A 357 -7.06 -7.15 -21.98
C VAL A 357 -7.53 -7.33 -20.53
N VAL A 358 -8.66 -6.70 -20.18
CA VAL A 358 -9.27 -6.78 -18.86
C VAL A 358 -10.64 -7.45 -18.98
N PHE A 359 -10.86 -8.43 -18.13
CA PHE A 359 -12.17 -9.04 -17.90
C PHE A 359 -12.74 -8.48 -16.59
N GLU A 360 -13.63 -7.52 -16.70
CA GLU A 360 -14.39 -7.03 -15.56
C GLU A 360 -15.38 -8.13 -15.12
N SER A 361 -15.16 -8.68 -13.95
CA SER A 361 -15.94 -9.80 -13.45
C SER A 361 -16.02 -9.76 -11.94
N SER A 362 -17.09 -10.33 -11.36
CA SER A 362 -17.15 -10.53 -9.91
C SER A 362 -16.28 -11.71 -9.45
N THR A 363 -16.11 -12.73 -10.32
CA THR A 363 -15.28 -13.91 -10.04
C THR A 363 -14.82 -14.57 -11.33
N PHE A 364 -13.59 -15.09 -11.32
CA PHE A 364 -13.02 -15.91 -12.40
C PHE A 364 -12.21 -17.07 -11.80
N SER A 365 -11.90 -18.08 -12.59
CA SER A 365 -11.06 -19.20 -12.16
C SER A 365 -9.87 -19.37 -13.12
N LEU A 366 -8.69 -19.63 -12.59
CA LEU A 366 -7.49 -19.97 -13.36
C LEU A 366 -7.16 -21.44 -13.16
N HIS A 367 -6.85 -22.15 -14.24
CA HIS A 367 -6.44 -23.55 -14.21
C HIS A 367 -4.92 -23.68 -14.09
N ASN A 368 -4.47 -24.78 -13.48
CA ASN A 368 -3.06 -25.14 -13.35
C ASN A 368 -2.20 -24.06 -12.69
N VAL A 369 -2.75 -23.33 -11.71
CA VAL A 369 -1.98 -22.39 -10.90
C VAL A 369 -0.99 -23.16 -10.05
N THR A 370 0.32 -22.87 -10.21
CA THR A 370 1.36 -23.49 -9.40
C THR A 370 1.47 -22.76 -8.07
N ILE A 371 1.30 -23.49 -6.96
CA ILE A 371 1.45 -22.99 -5.59
C ILE A 371 2.66 -23.65 -4.92
N GLY A 372 3.29 -22.95 -3.96
CA GLY A 372 4.47 -23.43 -3.24
C GLY A 372 5.67 -23.63 -4.14
N LYS A 373 5.92 -22.70 -5.06
CA LYS A 373 7.07 -22.78 -5.97
C LYS A 373 8.38 -22.94 -5.24
N GLU A 374 9.17 -23.96 -5.65
CA GLU A 374 10.44 -24.34 -5.04
C GLU A 374 10.33 -24.90 -3.59
N PHE A 375 9.12 -25.13 -3.07
CA PHE A 375 8.92 -25.82 -1.80
C PHE A 375 8.58 -27.31 -2.00
N HIS A 376 8.81 -28.13 -0.98
CA HIS A 376 8.54 -29.58 -1.01
C HIS A 376 7.06 -29.94 -1.22
N TRP A 377 6.15 -28.96 -1.10
CA TRP A 377 4.70 -29.13 -1.29
C TRP A 377 4.17 -28.48 -2.58
N GLN A 378 5.07 -28.14 -3.53
CA GLN A 378 4.68 -27.55 -4.83
C GLN A 378 3.67 -28.45 -5.56
N GLN A 379 2.56 -27.86 -5.96
CA GLN A 379 1.51 -28.54 -6.72
C GLN A 379 0.77 -27.57 -7.65
N GLN A 380 -0.05 -28.12 -8.54
CA GLN A 380 -0.93 -27.33 -9.42
C GLN A 380 -2.38 -27.55 -9.01
N GLU A 381 -3.15 -26.47 -9.00
CA GLU A 381 -4.57 -26.52 -8.70
C GLU A 381 -5.37 -25.47 -9.50
N THR A 382 -6.67 -25.66 -9.61
CA THR A 382 -7.58 -24.62 -10.12
C THR A 382 -7.94 -23.71 -8.97
N GLN A 383 -7.71 -22.39 -9.15
CA GLN A 383 -8.02 -21.37 -8.16
C GLN A 383 -9.08 -20.42 -8.68
N THR A 384 -10.00 -20.02 -7.80
CA THR A 384 -11.04 -19.03 -8.08
C THR A 384 -10.72 -17.71 -7.37
N PHE A 385 -10.86 -16.60 -8.07
CA PHE A 385 -10.54 -15.26 -7.61
C PHE A 385 -11.75 -14.33 -7.70
N GLN A 386 -11.82 -13.36 -6.81
CA GLN A 386 -12.72 -12.21 -6.91
C GLN A 386 -12.04 -11.06 -7.65
N GLY A 387 -12.84 -10.09 -8.14
CA GLY A 387 -12.32 -8.92 -8.86
C GLY A 387 -12.07 -9.21 -10.33
N SER A 388 -11.27 -8.38 -10.99
CA SER A 388 -11.04 -8.42 -12.43
C SER A 388 -9.80 -9.23 -12.80
N LEU A 389 -9.85 -9.93 -13.93
CA LEU A 389 -8.71 -10.61 -14.54
C LEU A 389 -8.08 -9.71 -15.61
N ILE A 390 -6.81 -9.42 -15.46
CA ILE A 390 -5.99 -8.75 -16.47
C ILE A 390 -5.06 -9.79 -17.09
N LEU A 391 -5.12 -9.94 -18.41
CA LEU A 391 -4.14 -10.68 -19.17
C LEU A 391 -3.24 -9.68 -19.88
N ARG A 392 -1.92 -9.81 -19.70
CA ARG A 392 -0.94 -8.87 -20.24
C ARG A 392 0.31 -9.60 -20.75
N ILE A 393 0.84 -9.16 -21.87
CA ILE A 393 2.15 -9.63 -22.37
C ILE A 393 3.25 -8.83 -21.64
N ILE A 394 4.12 -9.55 -20.94
CA ILE A 394 5.27 -8.98 -20.22
C ILE A 394 6.47 -9.84 -20.58
N ASP A 395 7.53 -9.22 -21.09
CA ASP A 395 8.79 -9.89 -21.50
C ASP A 395 8.59 -11.09 -22.46
N GLY A 396 7.51 -11.05 -23.26
CA GLY A 396 7.18 -12.08 -24.25
C GLY A 396 6.36 -13.26 -23.70
N GLU A 397 6.00 -13.26 -22.45
CA GLU A 397 5.11 -14.25 -21.81
C GLU A 397 3.75 -13.62 -21.45
N LEU A 398 2.71 -14.45 -21.41
CA LEU A 398 1.38 -14.05 -20.99
C LEU A 398 1.27 -14.13 -19.47
N HIS A 399 0.90 -13.04 -18.83
CA HIS A 399 0.69 -12.94 -17.39
C HIS A 399 -0.79 -12.83 -17.08
N ALA A 400 -1.28 -13.60 -16.10
CA ALA A 400 -2.57 -13.44 -15.47
C ALA A 400 -2.40 -12.66 -14.16
N ILE A 401 -3.05 -11.49 -14.09
CA ILE A 401 -2.99 -10.56 -12.97
C ILE A 401 -4.42 -10.38 -12.45
N ASN A 402 -4.60 -10.48 -11.14
CA ASN A 402 -5.88 -10.22 -10.49
C ASN A 402 -5.89 -8.80 -9.93
N ARG A 403 -6.82 -7.97 -10.39
CA ARG A 403 -7.12 -6.66 -9.79
C ARG A 403 -8.22 -6.80 -8.77
N ILE A 404 -7.93 -6.42 -7.52
CA ILE A 404 -8.81 -6.66 -6.38
C ILE A 404 -8.67 -5.55 -5.33
N SER A 405 -9.72 -5.34 -4.51
CA SER A 405 -9.63 -4.46 -3.35
C SER A 405 -8.69 -5.04 -2.27
N ILE A 406 -8.07 -4.18 -1.46
CA ILE A 406 -7.17 -4.63 -0.38
C ILE A 406 -7.90 -5.53 0.61
N GLU A 407 -9.13 -5.22 1.00
CA GLU A 407 -9.85 -6.01 2.01
C GLU A 407 -10.25 -7.40 1.48
N ASP A 408 -10.65 -7.49 0.22
CA ASP A 408 -10.94 -8.77 -0.42
C ASP A 408 -9.66 -9.60 -0.61
N TYR A 409 -8.54 -8.96 -0.97
CA TYR A 409 -7.23 -9.61 -1.01
C TYR A 409 -6.84 -10.18 0.35
N LEU A 410 -6.95 -9.38 1.42
CA LEU A 410 -6.61 -9.78 2.78
C LEU A 410 -7.49 -10.94 3.28
N THR A 411 -8.75 -11.01 2.86
CA THR A 411 -9.64 -12.12 3.18
C THR A 411 -9.04 -13.45 2.72
N SER A 412 -8.45 -13.48 1.51
CA SER A 412 -7.75 -14.66 1.00
C SER A 412 -6.40 -14.89 1.71
N VAL A 413 -5.61 -13.84 1.90
CA VAL A 413 -4.30 -13.93 2.56
C VAL A 413 -4.43 -14.53 3.96
N ILE A 414 -5.33 -14.01 4.78
CA ILE A 414 -5.54 -14.49 6.15
C ILE A 414 -5.93 -15.97 6.17
N ALA A 415 -6.83 -16.38 5.26
CA ALA A 415 -7.24 -17.78 5.13
C ALA A 415 -6.16 -18.70 4.55
N SER A 416 -5.16 -18.15 3.86
CA SER A 416 -4.06 -18.89 3.21
C SER A 416 -2.82 -18.98 4.09
N GLU A 417 -2.50 -17.93 4.86
CA GLU A 417 -1.35 -17.87 5.77
C GLU A 417 -1.60 -18.63 7.07
N MET A 418 -2.85 -18.62 7.55
CA MET A 418 -3.24 -19.22 8.83
C MET A 418 -4.50 -20.06 8.68
N SER A 419 -4.81 -20.89 9.69
CA SER A 419 -6.11 -21.54 9.73
C SER A 419 -7.22 -20.51 9.95
N GLY A 420 -8.24 -20.54 9.08
CA GLY A 420 -9.42 -19.68 9.25
C GLY A 420 -10.22 -19.95 10.52
N THR A 421 -9.86 -20.97 11.32
CA THR A 421 -10.47 -21.32 12.61
C THR A 421 -9.68 -20.82 13.81
N SER A 422 -8.58 -20.11 13.59
CA SER A 422 -7.79 -19.46 14.66
C SER A 422 -8.62 -18.47 15.46
N SER A 423 -8.11 -18.05 16.63
CA SER A 423 -8.79 -17.06 17.46
C SER A 423 -9.03 -15.76 16.67
N VAL A 424 -10.18 -15.14 16.86
CA VAL A 424 -10.54 -13.89 16.16
C VAL A 424 -9.50 -12.77 16.43
N GLU A 425 -8.94 -12.74 17.63
CA GLU A 425 -7.94 -11.72 18.01
C GLU A 425 -6.62 -11.92 17.24
N LEU A 426 -6.17 -13.17 17.07
CA LEU A 426 -5.04 -13.46 16.21
C LEU A 426 -5.29 -13.06 14.75
N LEU A 427 -6.47 -13.40 14.22
CA LEU A 427 -6.84 -13.06 12.84
C LEU A 427 -6.93 -11.56 12.62
N LYS A 428 -7.44 -10.78 13.61
CA LYS A 428 -7.43 -9.31 13.60
C LYS A 428 -6.00 -8.76 13.57
N ALA A 429 -5.13 -9.24 14.47
CA ALA A 429 -3.74 -8.82 14.49
C ALA A 429 -3.05 -9.11 13.15
N HIS A 430 -3.30 -10.30 12.58
CA HIS A 430 -2.71 -10.70 11.31
C HIS A 430 -3.27 -9.86 10.13
N ALA A 431 -4.57 -9.53 10.13
CA ALA A 431 -5.15 -8.64 9.12
C ALA A 431 -4.49 -7.26 9.12
N ILE A 432 -4.28 -6.68 10.30
CA ILE A 432 -3.64 -5.37 10.46
C ILE A 432 -2.19 -5.40 9.97
N ILE A 433 -1.37 -6.38 10.36
CA ILE A 433 0.02 -6.44 9.90
C ILE A 433 0.13 -6.73 8.42
N SER A 434 -0.72 -7.60 7.87
CA SER A 434 -0.72 -7.91 6.43
C SER A 434 -1.12 -6.69 5.61
N ARG A 435 -2.10 -5.89 6.06
CA ARG A 435 -2.50 -4.61 5.46
C ARG A 435 -1.38 -3.59 5.54
N SER A 436 -0.76 -3.45 6.71
CA SER A 436 0.35 -2.51 6.93
C SER A 436 1.54 -2.84 6.03
N TRP A 437 1.95 -4.11 6.00
CA TRP A 437 3.01 -4.57 5.12
C TRP A 437 2.71 -4.23 3.65
N LEU A 438 1.51 -4.59 3.17
CA LEU A 438 1.11 -4.35 1.79
C LEU A 438 1.15 -2.86 1.41
N LEU A 439 0.54 -2.00 2.23
CA LEU A 439 0.52 -0.55 1.98
C LEU A 439 1.91 0.08 2.07
N ALA A 440 2.77 -0.37 3.00
CA ALA A 440 4.16 0.06 3.07
C ALA A 440 4.92 -0.29 1.79
N GLN A 441 4.67 -1.47 1.20
CA GLN A 441 5.27 -1.87 -0.08
C GLN A 441 4.78 -1.04 -1.27
N MET A 442 3.57 -0.52 -1.24
CA MET A 442 3.02 0.37 -2.26
C MET A 442 3.50 1.82 -2.12
N SER A 443 4.15 2.17 -1.00
CA SER A 443 4.61 3.53 -0.70
C SER A 443 5.75 4.00 -1.63
N PRO A 444 5.74 5.27 -2.07
CA PRO A 444 6.77 5.83 -2.95
C PRO A 444 8.18 5.87 -2.37
N LYS A 445 8.32 6.07 -1.05
CA LYS A 445 9.62 6.22 -0.38
C LYS A 445 10.47 4.96 -0.51
N LEU A 446 9.87 3.78 -0.33
CA LEU A 446 10.58 2.50 -0.46
C LEU A 446 11.12 2.27 -1.89
N LYS A 447 10.39 2.73 -2.93
CA LYS A 447 10.84 2.58 -4.34
C LYS A 447 12.03 3.48 -4.71
N ILE A 448 12.25 4.60 -4.02
CA ILE A 448 13.34 5.54 -4.32
C ILE A 448 14.66 5.10 -3.67
N GLU A 449 14.64 4.55 -2.47
CA GLU A 449 15.83 4.05 -1.79
C GLU A 449 16.41 2.81 -2.52
N ASN A 450 15.55 1.90 -2.95
CA ASN A 450 15.95 0.73 -3.73
C ASN A 450 16.58 1.09 -5.08
N SER A 451 16.18 2.21 -5.71
CA SER A 451 16.78 2.64 -6.98
C SER A 451 18.20 3.19 -6.86
N LYS A 452 18.61 3.69 -5.69
CA LYS A 452 19.97 4.19 -5.44
C LYS A 452 20.98 3.06 -5.22
N LEU A 453 20.51 1.89 -4.72
CA LEU A 453 21.36 0.74 -4.46
C LEU A 453 21.74 -0.04 -5.73
N LYS A 454 21.03 0.17 -6.86
CA LYS A 454 21.37 -0.46 -8.16
C LYS A 454 22.73 -0.03 -8.73
N VAL A 455 23.30 1.08 -8.27
CA VAL A 455 24.58 1.59 -8.78
C VAL A 455 25.78 0.76 -8.27
N ASP A 456 25.63 0.13 -7.10
CA ASP A 456 26.72 -0.66 -6.49
C ASP A 456 26.73 -2.15 -6.92
N GLN A 457 25.66 -2.67 -7.51
CA GLN A 457 25.62 -4.03 -8.06
C GLN A 457 26.38 -4.18 -9.41
N ALA A 458 26.60 -3.09 -10.13
CA ALA A 458 27.30 -3.11 -11.41
C ALA A 458 28.82 -3.40 -11.32
N CYS A 459 29.37 -3.54 -10.10
CA CYS A 459 30.78 -3.86 -9.90
C CYS A 459 31.10 -5.36 -9.74
N ASN A 460 30.12 -6.26 -9.85
CA ASN A 460 30.34 -7.69 -9.64
C ASN A 460 30.49 -8.53 -10.94
N ASP A 461 30.38 -7.92 -12.12
CA ASP A 461 30.60 -8.61 -13.40
C ASP A 461 32.07 -8.50 -13.83
N ILE A 462 32.99 -9.00 -13.01
CA ILE A 462 34.37 -9.25 -13.42
C ILE A 462 34.62 -10.77 -13.41
N ASP A 463 33.92 -11.50 -14.27
CA ASP A 463 34.25 -12.87 -14.62
C ASP A 463 34.43 -13.10 -16.16
N SER A 464 34.75 -12.05 -16.92
CA SER A 464 35.06 -12.18 -18.33
C SER A 464 36.40 -11.55 -18.74
N LEU A 465 37.49 -12.01 -18.12
CA LEU A 465 38.83 -11.85 -18.69
C LEU A 465 39.63 -13.12 -18.44
N THR A 466 39.41 -14.12 -19.30
CA THR A 466 40.38 -15.18 -19.56
C THR A 466 41.24 -14.72 -20.73
N ASP A 467 42.49 -14.33 -20.45
CA ASP A 467 43.56 -14.54 -21.41
C ASP A 467 44.91 -14.77 -20.72
N SER A 468 45.36 -15.96 -20.96
CA SER A 468 46.72 -16.51 -21.08
C SER A 468 47.93 -15.76 -20.50
N ASN A 469 48.49 -16.30 -19.39
CA ASN A 469 49.93 -16.62 -19.34
C ASN A 469 50.25 -17.62 -18.21
N PRO A 470 50.82 -18.82 -18.47
CA PRO A 470 51.20 -19.77 -17.44
C PRO A 470 52.68 -19.62 -17.11
N GLU A 471 53.03 -18.93 -16.06
CA GLU A 471 54.27 -19.01 -15.26
C GLU A 471 54.48 -17.79 -14.40
N ALA A 472 53.86 -17.75 -13.21
CA ALA A 472 54.34 -16.92 -12.12
C ALA A 472 53.75 -17.39 -10.75
N ASN A 473 54.64 -17.96 -9.96
CA ASN A 473 54.63 -18.08 -8.50
C ASN A 473 53.25 -18.23 -7.75
N PHE A 474 52.99 -19.45 -7.34
CA PHE A 474 51.97 -19.81 -6.35
C PHE A 474 52.32 -19.17 -5.01
N GLN A 475 51.88 -17.92 -4.79
CA GLN A 475 51.58 -17.43 -3.44
C GLN A 475 50.08 -17.64 -3.21
N PHE A 476 49.74 -18.45 -2.24
CA PHE A 476 48.39 -18.60 -1.68
C PHE A 476 47.89 -17.22 -1.18
N SER A 477 47.36 -16.40 -2.03
CA SER A 477 46.49 -15.33 -1.62
C SER A 477 45.11 -15.97 -1.40
N THR A 478 44.73 -16.13 -0.14
CA THR A 478 43.37 -16.44 0.28
C THR A 478 42.47 -15.31 -0.22
N PHE A 479 41.89 -15.46 -1.40
CA PHE A 479 40.82 -14.58 -1.86
C PHE A 479 39.62 -14.86 -0.94
N ASN A 480 39.47 -14.06 0.10
CA ASN A 480 38.33 -14.05 0.98
C ASN A 480 37.21 -13.27 0.28
N SER A 481 36.61 -13.87 -0.77
CA SER A 481 35.49 -13.23 -1.49
C SER A 481 34.24 -13.28 -0.61
N GLN A 482 33.60 -12.14 -0.43
CA GLN A 482 32.32 -12.02 0.25
C GLN A 482 31.18 -12.01 -0.75
N LEU A 483 30.13 -12.78 -0.50
CA LEU A 483 28.88 -12.77 -1.25
C LEU A 483 27.75 -12.49 -0.27
N ILE A 484 27.41 -11.23 -0.10
CA ILE A 484 26.32 -10.79 0.77
C ILE A 484 25.15 -10.39 -0.09
N LYS A 485 24.03 -11.09 0.04
CA LYS A 485 22.80 -10.82 -0.70
C LYS A 485 21.65 -10.60 0.28
N TRP A 486 20.90 -9.56 0.08
CA TRP A 486 19.53 -9.44 0.60
C TRP A 486 18.57 -9.52 -0.57
N TYR A 487 17.43 -10.15 -0.35
CA TYR A 487 16.43 -10.35 -1.38
C TYR A 487 15.32 -9.34 -1.18
N ASP A 488 15.25 -8.39 -2.10
CA ASP A 488 14.25 -7.35 -2.14
C ASP A 488 13.01 -7.81 -2.92
N ARG A 489 11.94 -7.01 -2.88
CA ARG A 489 10.69 -7.22 -3.63
C ARG A 489 10.81 -7.11 -5.15
N GLU A 490 11.99 -6.82 -5.68
CA GLU A 490 12.21 -6.58 -7.12
C GLU A 490 12.02 -7.82 -8.01
N ALA A 491 11.57 -8.95 -7.47
CA ALA A 491 11.22 -10.12 -8.28
C ALA A 491 10.08 -9.84 -9.30
N HIS A 492 9.37 -8.73 -9.16
CA HIS A 492 8.34 -8.29 -10.09
C HIS A 492 8.21 -6.77 -10.10
N THR A 493 8.06 -6.18 -11.30
CA THR A 493 7.96 -4.72 -11.50
C THR A 493 6.66 -4.31 -12.20
N HIS A 494 5.86 -5.28 -12.66
CA HIS A 494 4.69 -5.05 -13.52
C HIS A 494 3.34 -5.18 -12.80
N PHE A 495 3.36 -5.58 -11.53
CA PHE A 495 2.21 -5.67 -10.63
C PHE A 495 2.67 -5.39 -9.19
N ASP A 496 1.73 -5.13 -8.28
CA ASP A 496 2.07 -4.68 -6.92
C ASP A 496 2.66 -5.79 -6.05
N VAL A 497 2.06 -6.98 -6.09
CA VAL A 497 2.48 -8.17 -5.33
C VAL A 497 2.29 -9.43 -6.17
N CYS A 498 3.02 -10.51 -5.86
CA CYS A 498 2.73 -11.84 -6.40
C CYS A 498 1.89 -12.66 -5.42
N ALA A 499 1.29 -13.72 -5.92
CA ALA A 499 0.45 -14.64 -5.13
C ALA A 499 1.23 -15.65 -4.27
N ASP A 500 2.57 -15.65 -4.35
CA ASP A 500 3.45 -16.65 -3.76
C ASP A 500 4.09 -16.17 -2.44
N ASP A 501 4.76 -17.09 -1.74
CA ASP A 501 5.45 -16.86 -0.46
C ASP A 501 6.55 -15.77 -0.48
N HIS A 502 6.95 -15.30 -1.66
CA HIS A 502 7.83 -14.14 -1.81
C HIS A 502 7.17 -12.85 -1.27
N CYS A 503 5.87 -12.67 -1.49
CA CYS A 503 5.08 -11.56 -0.96
C CYS A 503 4.23 -12.04 0.24
N GLN A 504 2.97 -12.30 0.00
CA GLN A 504 2.04 -12.92 0.94
C GLN A 504 1.27 -14.01 0.20
N ARG A 505 1.04 -15.13 0.86
CA ARG A 505 0.34 -16.25 0.24
C ARG A 505 -1.10 -15.88 -0.10
N TYR A 506 -1.38 -15.78 -1.40
CA TYR A 506 -2.69 -15.42 -1.93
C TYR A 506 -3.23 -16.53 -2.83
N GLN A 507 -4.32 -17.19 -2.43
CA GLN A 507 -4.88 -18.34 -3.14
C GLN A 507 -6.35 -18.11 -3.55
N GLY A 508 -6.76 -16.86 -3.70
CA GLY A 508 -8.12 -16.49 -4.09
C GLY A 508 -9.17 -16.93 -3.06
N VAL A 509 -10.41 -17.10 -3.52
CA VAL A 509 -11.55 -17.57 -2.70
C VAL A 509 -11.69 -19.09 -2.68
N SER A 510 -10.74 -19.84 -3.26
CA SER A 510 -10.68 -21.29 -3.21
C SER A 510 -10.46 -21.80 -1.78
N ARG A 511 -9.87 -21.00 -0.91
CA ARG A 511 -9.77 -21.27 0.53
C ARG A 511 -11.07 -20.87 1.23
N LYS A 512 -11.46 -21.69 2.20
CA LYS A 512 -12.73 -21.53 2.89
C LYS A 512 -12.71 -20.27 3.76
N MET A 513 -13.44 -19.25 3.35
CA MET A 513 -13.70 -18.10 4.21
C MET A 513 -14.54 -18.55 5.40
N THR A 514 -14.02 -18.38 6.61
CA THR A 514 -14.74 -18.67 7.85
C THR A 514 -15.43 -17.41 8.37
N PRO A 515 -16.48 -17.53 9.20
CA PRO A 515 -17.06 -16.38 9.88
C PRO A 515 -16.05 -15.57 10.70
N GLN A 516 -15.04 -16.23 11.28
CA GLN A 516 -13.98 -15.60 12.06
C GLN A 516 -13.07 -14.71 11.19
N VAL A 517 -12.69 -15.17 9.98
CA VAL A 517 -11.92 -14.35 9.03
C VAL A 517 -12.73 -13.13 8.58
N ALA A 518 -14.00 -13.34 8.21
CA ALA A 518 -14.89 -12.24 7.82
C ALA A 518 -15.05 -11.20 8.95
N GLU A 519 -15.21 -11.66 10.19
CA GLU A 519 -15.29 -10.78 11.37
C GLU A 519 -13.99 -10.02 11.59
N ALA A 520 -12.83 -10.68 11.49
CA ALA A 520 -11.53 -10.05 11.69
C ALA A 520 -11.27 -8.93 10.67
N ILE A 521 -11.52 -9.18 9.39
CA ILE A 521 -11.38 -8.20 8.32
C ILE A 521 -12.32 -7.02 8.54
N ARG A 522 -13.61 -7.29 8.79
CA ARG A 522 -14.62 -6.25 9.01
C ARG A 522 -14.31 -5.38 10.22
N ALA A 523 -13.90 -5.99 11.33
CA ALA A 523 -13.63 -5.28 12.59
C ALA A 523 -12.32 -4.47 12.56
N THR A 524 -11.42 -4.75 11.62
CA THR A 524 -10.13 -4.07 11.47
C THR A 524 -9.99 -3.36 10.13
N ARG A 525 -11.11 -3.17 9.40
CA ARG A 525 -11.10 -2.49 8.10
C ARG A 525 -10.33 -1.16 8.19
N GLY A 526 -9.44 -0.93 7.26
CA GLY A 526 -8.64 0.29 7.19
C GLY A 526 -7.61 0.50 8.30
N ILE A 527 -7.59 -0.32 9.35
CA ILE A 527 -6.64 -0.16 10.47
C ILE A 527 -5.27 -0.69 10.06
N VAL A 528 -4.22 0.11 10.31
CA VAL A 528 -2.81 -0.21 10.06
C VAL A 528 -1.95 0.07 11.29
N LEU A 529 -0.75 -0.50 11.30
CA LEU A 529 0.34 -0.03 12.16
C LEU A 529 1.03 1.15 11.51
N SER A 530 1.23 2.22 12.25
CA SER A 530 1.97 3.41 11.81
C SER A 530 3.08 3.76 12.79
N TYR A 531 4.10 4.43 12.31
CA TYR A 531 5.19 4.99 13.09
C TYR A 531 5.55 6.36 12.51
N GLU A 532 5.52 7.41 13.33
CA GLU A 532 5.77 8.81 12.89
C GLU A 532 4.90 9.23 11.69
N GLY A 533 3.64 8.77 11.67
CA GLY A 533 2.66 9.10 10.62
C GLY A 533 2.79 8.30 9.31
N GLU A 534 3.76 7.38 9.21
CA GLU A 534 3.96 6.51 8.05
C GLU A 534 3.49 5.08 8.36
N VAL A 535 2.98 4.38 7.36
CA VAL A 535 2.58 2.98 7.51
C VAL A 535 3.82 2.10 7.70
N CYS A 536 3.79 1.23 8.71
CA CYS A 536 4.89 0.32 9.03
C CYS A 536 5.04 -0.82 8.01
N ASP A 537 6.27 -1.13 7.61
CA ASP A 537 6.61 -2.42 6.98
C ASP A 537 6.53 -3.54 8.04
N ALA A 538 5.30 -3.99 8.32
CA ALA A 538 4.99 -4.88 9.42
C ALA A 538 5.34 -6.35 9.07
N ARG A 539 6.61 -6.72 9.18
CA ARG A 539 7.13 -8.06 8.89
C ARG A 539 6.63 -9.09 9.93
N PHE A 540 6.44 -10.32 9.46
CA PHE A 540 6.05 -11.44 10.32
C PHE A 540 6.70 -12.76 9.85
N SER A 541 6.84 -13.72 10.74
CA SER A 541 7.40 -15.04 10.43
C SER A 541 6.71 -16.14 11.22
N LYS A 542 6.84 -17.38 10.77
CA LYS A 542 6.18 -18.55 11.38
C LYS A 542 6.56 -18.71 12.86
N CYS A 543 7.88 -18.71 13.17
CA CYS A 543 8.38 -18.89 14.53
C CYS A 543 9.69 -18.11 14.73
N CYS A 544 9.76 -17.22 15.72
CA CYS A 544 10.99 -16.50 16.04
C CYS A 544 12.04 -17.37 16.77
N GLY A 545 11.60 -18.46 17.44
CA GLY A 545 12.47 -19.37 18.20
C GLY A 545 12.82 -18.88 19.61
N GLY A 546 12.00 -17.97 20.17
CA GLY A 546 12.12 -17.39 21.52
C GLY A 546 12.58 -15.95 21.56
N LYS A 547 13.05 -15.39 20.43
CA LYS A 547 13.47 -14.00 20.32
C LYS A 547 13.36 -13.50 18.88
N SER A 548 12.76 -12.31 18.67
CA SER A 548 12.66 -11.72 17.35
C SER A 548 14.00 -11.13 16.88
N GLU A 549 14.11 -10.88 15.56
CA GLU A 549 15.32 -10.39 14.92
C GLU A 549 15.14 -8.94 14.45
N LEU A 550 16.24 -8.25 14.17
CA LEU A 550 16.24 -6.93 13.54
C LEU A 550 16.11 -7.06 12.02
N TYR A 551 15.49 -6.08 11.40
CA TYR A 551 15.32 -5.98 9.95
C TYR A 551 16.68 -6.03 9.23
N GLU A 552 17.66 -5.27 9.71
CA GLU A 552 19.00 -5.13 9.12
C GLU A 552 19.80 -6.44 9.10
N SER A 553 19.44 -7.41 9.96
CA SER A 553 20.04 -8.74 9.92
C SER A 553 19.63 -9.56 8.68
N CYS A 554 18.48 -9.24 8.08
CA CYS A 554 17.86 -10.03 7.02
C CYS A 554 17.90 -9.32 5.65
N TRP A 555 17.71 -8.01 5.64
CA TRP A 555 17.63 -7.18 4.42
C TRP A 555 18.71 -6.10 4.40
N ASP A 556 18.40 -4.91 3.87
CA ASP A 556 19.32 -3.77 3.84
C ASP A 556 19.62 -3.23 5.26
N ASP A 557 20.50 -2.24 5.35
CA ASP A 557 20.97 -1.71 6.64
C ASP A 557 20.10 -0.52 7.12
N THR A 558 18.88 -0.31 6.56
CA THR A 558 17.97 0.75 6.97
C THR A 558 17.29 0.38 8.30
N PRO A 559 17.46 1.17 9.37
CA PRO A 559 16.81 0.87 10.65
C PRO A 559 15.31 1.09 10.60
N HIS A 560 14.56 0.13 11.14
CA HIS A 560 13.13 0.24 11.37
C HIS A 560 12.83 0.21 12.88
N PRO A 561 12.72 1.37 13.56
CA PRO A 561 12.61 1.42 15.02
C PRO A 561 11.43 0.66 15.61
N TYR A 562 10.35 0.50 14.84
CA TYR A 562 9.17 -0.27 15.22
C TYR A 562 9.36 -1.80 15.10
N LEU A 563 10.38 -2.28 14.37
CA LEU A 563 10.78 -3.69 14.27
C LEU A 563 11.89 -3.99 15.30
N SER A 564 11.63 -3.64 16.56
CA SER A 564 12.58 -3.87 17.64
C SER A 564 12.64 -5.33 18.06
N VAL A 565 13.75 -5.69 18.70
CA VAL A 565 13.93 -7.05 19.24
C VAL A 565 13.02 -7.26 20.43
N VAL A 566 12.26 -8.37 20.41
CA VAL A 566 11.33 -8.76 21.46
C VAL A 566 11.64 -10.18 21.92
N ASP A 567 11.68 -10.40 23.23
CA ASP A 567 11.71 -11.74 23.82
C ASP A 567 10.29 -12.34 23.75
N ASP A 568 10.17 -13.53 23.14
CA ASP A 568 8.90 -14.20 22.91
C ASP A 568 8.83 -15.51 23.71
N PRO A 569 8.27 -15.51 24.91
CA PRO A 569 8.10 -16.71 25.72
C PRO A 569 6.96 -17.61 25.21
N PHE A 570 6.11 -17.13 24.31
CA PHE A 570 4.90 -17.80 23.88
C PHE A 570 5.14 -18.86 22.80
N CYS A 571 6.13 -18.66 21.91
CA CYS A 571 6.33 -19.54 20.75
C CYS A 571 6.94 -20.93 21.10
N ASN A 572 7.33 -21.14 22.35
CA ASN A 572 7.73 -22.47 22.87
C ASN A 572 6.48 -23.25 23.32
N THR A 573 5.67 -23.69 22.37
CA THR A 573 4.45 -24.45 22.65
C THR A 573 4.44 -25.80 21.94
N HIS A 574 3.88 -26.81 22.65
CA HIS A 574 3.56 -28.12 22.11
C HIS A 574 2.04 -28.38 22.18
N ASP A 575 1.24 -27.38 22.43
CA ASP A 575 -0.21 -27.48 22.43
C ASP A 575 -0.72 -27.77 20.99
N GLU A 576 -1.06 -29.02 20.75
CA GLU A 576 -1.53 -29.49 19.44
C GLU A 576 -2.78 -28.71 18.95
N LYS A 577 -3.62 -28.26 19.86
CA LYS A 577 -4.81 -27.46 19.51
C LYS A 577 -4.38 -26.12 18.93
N VAL A 578 -3.50 -25.39 19.61
CA VAL A 578 -2.99 -24.10 19.13
C VAL A 578 -2.19 -24.28 17.83
N LEU A 579 -1.32 -25.29 17.77
CA LEU A 579 -0.52 -25.57 16.58
C LEU A 579 -1.40 -25.93 15.37
N SER A 580 -2.48 -26.72 15.57
CA SER A 580 -3.41 -27.09 14.48
C SER A 580 -4.22 -25.88 13.95
N GLU A 581 -4.38 -24.84 14.76
CA GLU A 581 -5.03 -23.58 14.35
C GLU A 581 -4.12 -22.66 13.53
N VAL A 582 -2.79 -22.83 13.63
CA VAL A 582 -1.79 -21.95 12.98
C VAL A 582 -1.05 -22.64 11.85
N LEU A 583 -0.86 -23.98 11.97
CA LEU A 583 -0.11 -24.76 11.01
C LEU A 583 -1.05 -25.36 9.95
N ASN A 584 -0.67 -25.23 8.68
CA ASN A 584 -1.31 -25.96 7.59
C ASN A 584 -0.95 -27.45 7.70
N HIS A 585 -1.72 -28.33 7.07
CA HIS A 585 -1.53 -29.78 7.11
C HIS A 585 -0.11 -30.25 6.74
N TYR A 586 0.64 -29.47 5.99
CA TYR A 586 2.01 -29.77 5.55
C TYR A 586 3.07 -29.57 6.67
N ASP A 587 2.73 -28.81 7.68
CA ASP A 587 3.66 -28.32 8.71
C ASP A 587 3.51 -29.06 10.05
N GLN A 588 2.50 -29.94 10.20
CA GLN A 588 2.11 -30.53 11.49
C GLN A 588 3.16 -31.45 12.11
N SER A 589 4.14 -31.95 11.34
CA SER A 589 5.17 -32.87 11.83
C SER A 589 6.48 -32.19 12.25
N THR A 590 6.58 -30.84 12.13
CA THR A 590 7.83 -30.10 12.33
C THR A 590 7.83 -29.39 13.67
N ASP A 591 8.89 -29.60 14.49
CA ASP A 591 9.17 -28.74 15.64
C ASP A 591 9.77 -27.42 15.16
N PHE A 592 8.95 -26.38 15.12
CA PHE A 592 9.36 -25.04 14.67
C PHE A 592 10.20 -24.28 15.69
N TYR A 593 10.12 -24.67 16.96
CA TYR A 593 10.83 -23.98 18.01
C TYR A 593 12.29 -24.44 18.06
N ARG A 594 12.54 -25.78 17.91
CA ARG A 594 13.87 -26.39 17.85
C ARG A 594 13.89 -27.46 16.76
N TRP A 595 14.97 -27.49 15.99
CA TRP A 595 15.13 -28.46 14.93
C TRP A 595 16.58 -28.90 14.77
N THR A 596 16.78 -30.05 14.16
CA THR A 596 18.10 -30.60 13.85
C THR A 596 18.11 -31.11 12.42
N VAL A 597 19.16 -30.77 11.67
CA VAL A 597 19.40 -31.26 10.32
C VAL A 597 20.82 -31.79 10.24
N GLU A 598 20.98 -32.97 9.63
CA GLU A 598 22.28 -33.64 9.51
C GLU A 598 22.64 -33.80 8.04
N TYR A 599 23.92 -33.59 7.74
CA TYR A 599 24.51 -33.80 6.41
C TYR A 599 25.84 -34.53 6.55
N THR A 600 26.06 -35.53 5.73
CA THR A 600 27.44 -36.03 5.50
C THR A 600 28.21 -34.94 4.74
N GLN A 601 29.54 -34.97 4.84
CA GLN A 601 30.42 -34.04 4.13
C GLN A 601 30.14 -34.05 2.61
N ALA A 602 29.87 -35.21 2.02
CA ALA A 602 29.61 -35.35 0.60
C ALA A 602 28.27 -34.70 0.21
N GLU A 603 27.19 -34.96 0.97
CA GLU A 603 25.86 -34.34 0.76
C GLU A 603 25.93 -32.82 0.90
N LEU A 604 26.57 -32.31 1.96
CA LEU A 604 26.71 -30.86 2.15
C LEU A 604 27.52 -30.20 1.03
N SER A 605 28.62 -30.85 0.59
CA SER A 605 29.47 -30.31 -0.48
C SER A 605 28.72 -30.23 -1.82
N ASP A 606 27.96 -31.27 -2.16
CA ASP A 606 27.14 -31.27 -3.36
C ASP A 606 25.98 -30.24 -3.29
N LEU A 607 25.32 -30.21 -2.14
CA LEU A 607 24.22 -29.26 -1.88
C LEU A 607 24.69 -27.81 -2.02
N VAL A 608 25.76 -27.43 -1.34
CA VAL A 608 26.32 -26.05 -1.37
C VAL A 608 26.77 -25.70 -2.79
N ARG A 609 27.38 -26.65 -3.52
CA ARG A 609 27.78 -26.42 -4.93
C ARG A 609 26.57 -26.15 -5.83
N ARG A 610 25.49 -26.93 -5.71
CA ARG A 610 24.28 -26.79 -6.55
C ARG A 610 23.49 -25.55 -6.20
N ARG A 611 23.24 -25.33 -4.92
CA ARG A 611 22.36 -24.24 -4.43
C ARG A 611 23.08 -22.90 -4.33
N GLY A 612 24.36 -22.91 -3.90
CA GLY A 612 25.18 -21.70 -3.79
C GLY A 612 25.87 -21.29 -5.11
N GLY A 613 25.82 -22.15 -6.15
CA GLY A 613 26.38 -21.87 -7.45
C GLY A 613 27.91 -21.73 -7.50
N PHE A 614 28.62 -22.27 -6.49
CA PHE A 614 30.07 -22.16 -6.39
C PHE A 614 30.69 -23.45 -5.87
N ASP A 615 31.82 -23.90 -6.47
CA ASP A 615 32.52 -25.12 -6.09
C ASP A 615 33.58 -24.87 -4.99
N TYR A 616 33.24 -25.22 -3.77
CA TYR A 616 34.14 -25.13 -2.62
C TYR A 616 35.05 -26.35 -2.49
N GLY A 617 34.87 -27.40 -3.30
CA GLY A 617 35.38 -28.72 -3.05
C GLY A 617 34.65 -29.44 -1.88
N ASP A 618 35.35 -30.28 -1.13
CA ASP A 618 34.76 -30.87 0.07
C ASP A 618 34.65 -29.81 1.18
N ILE A 619 33.46 -29.66 1.77
CA ILE A 619 33.25 -28.71 2.86
C ILE A 619 33.99 -29.23 4.13
N ILE A 620 34.82 -28.35 4.71
CA ILE A 620 35.61 -28.63 5.91
C ILE A 620 34.94 -28.02 7.14
N ASP A 621 34.36 -26.80 6.98
CA ASP A 621 33.76 -26.08 8.09
C ASP A 621 32.68 -25.09 7.62
N LEU A 622 31.74 -24.81 8.55
CA LEU A 622 30.76 -23.74 8.48
C LEU A 622 30.96 -22.88 9.72
N ILE A 623 31.46 -21.65 9.55
CA ILE A 623 31.84 -20.77 10.65
C ILE A 623 30.95 -19.54 10.67
N PRO A 624 30.05 -19.37 11.65
CA PRO A 624 29.31 -18.14 11.86
C PRO A 624 30.24 -16.97 12.18
N ILE A 625 30.30 -15.96 11.32
CA ILE A 625 31.15 -14.76 11.49
C ILE A 625 30.39 -13.66 12.21
N GLU A 626 29.12 -13.49 11.89
CA GLU A 626 28.28 -12.44 12.46
C GLU A 626 26.88 -13.00 12.74
N ARG A 627 26.32 -12.61 13.88
CA ARG A 627 24.96 -12.98 14.30
C ARG A 627 24.18 -11.73 14.69
N GLY A 628 22.91 -11.72 14.34
CA GLY A 628 21.94 -10.77 14.87
C GLY A 628 21.53 -11.07 16.32
N PRO A 629 20.75 -10.19 16.95
CA PRO A 629 20.34 -10.31 18.36
C PRO A 629 19.56 -11.58 18.70
N SER A 630 18.83 -12.17 17.74
CA SER A 630 18.14 -13.46 17.94
C SER A 630 19.09 -14.67 17.85
N GLY A 631 20.33 -14.44 17.45
CA GLY A 631 21.32 -15.47 17.15
C GLY A 631 21.25 -16.01 15.71
N ARG A 632 20.43 -15.40 14.83
CA ARG A 632 20.47 -15.70 13.41
C ARG A 632 21.80 -15.27 12.82
N ILE A 633 22.35 -16.14 11.97
CA ILE A 633 23.62 -15.87 11.28
C ILE A 633 23.35 -14.87 10.16
N VAL A 634 24.06 -13.75 10.23
CA VAL A 634 24.06 -12.68 9.21
C VAL A 634 25.15 -12.96 8.17
N ARG A 635 26.34 -13.43 8.63
CA ARG A 635 27.46 -13.81 7.78
C ARG A 635 27.99 -15.17 8.17
N LEU A 636 28.01 -16.08 7.19
CA LEU A 636 28.49 -17.45 7.34
C LEU A 636 29.71 -17.65 6.46
N GLN A 637 30.84 -18.05 7.03
CA GLN A 637 32.00 -18.48 6.28
C GLN A 637 31.89 -19.98 5.97
N ILE A 638 31.94 -20.31 4.70
CA ILE A 638 31.98 -21.69 4.20
C ILE A 638 33.44 -21.97 3.83
N VAL A 639 34.03 -22.96 4.49
CA VAL A 639 35.42 -23.41 4.31
C VAL A 639 35.41 -24.72 3.54
N GLY A 640 36.01 -24.76 2.39
CA GLY A 640 36.15 -25.98 1.58
C GLY A 640 37.59 -26.25 1.19
N THR A 641 37.84 -27.42 0.59
CA THR A 641 39.18 -27.85 0.14
C THR A 641 39.72 -27.03 -1.03
N LYS A 642 38.85 -26.42 -1.83
CA LYS A 642 39.22 -25.61 -3.00
C LYS A 642 39.12 -24.10 -2.73
N ALA A 643 38.18 -23.66 -1.88
CA ALA A 643 37.95 -22.26 -1.62
C ALA A 643 37.29 -22.01 -0.27
N THR A 644 37.43 -20.77 0.19
CA THR A 644 36.71 -20.22 1.36
C THR A 644 36.02 -18.93 0.98
N ARG A 645 34.73 -18.81 1.29
CA ARG A 645 33.92 -17.60 1.04
C ARG A 645 33.04 -17.29 2.22
N ILE A 646 32.69 -16.01 2.39
CA ILE A 646 31.65 -15.57 3.32
C ILE A 646 30.36 -15.31 2.53
N ILE A 647 29.27 -15.93 2.91
CA ILE A 647 27.95 -15.69 2.36
C ILE A 647 27.03 -15.04 3.41
N GLY A 648 25.98 -14.37 3.00
CA GLY A 648 24.93 -13.71 3.80
C GLY A 648 23.92 -13.06 2.86
N LYS A 649 22.80 -12.53 3.29
CA LYS A 649 22.29 -12.55 4.68
C LYS A 649 21.45 -13.81 4.93
N GLU A 650 20.41 -13.68 5.74
CA GLU A 650 19.57 -14.76 6.27
C GLU A 650 19.07 -15.72 5.18
N LEU A 651 18.41 -15.20 4.13
CA LEU A 651 17.80 -16.00 3.08
C LEU A 651 18.83 -16.71 2.20
N GLU A 652 19.97 -16.06 1.88
CA GLU A 652 21.05 -16.67 1.12
C GLU A 652 21.65 -17.88 1.86
N ILE A 653 21.84 -17.77 3.18
CA ILE A 653 22.32 -18.86 4.03
C ILE A 653 21.33 -20.04 3.99
N ARG A 654 20.03 -19.77 4.14
CA ARG A 654 18.98 -20.79 4.14
C ARG A 654 18.87 -21.49 2.79
N ARG A 655 18.95 -20.75 1.68
CA ARG A 655 18.91 -21.31 0.31
C ARG A 655 20.13 -22.19 0.02
N THR A 656 21.30 -21.78 0.47
CA THR A 656 22.56 -22.48 0.19
C THR A 656 22.64 -23.79 0.95
N LEU A 657 22.05 -23.88 2.15
CA LEU A 657 22.16 -25.03 3.06
C LEU A 657 20.95 -25.97 3.05
N SER A 658 20.06 -25.87 2.05
CA SER A 658 18.92 -26.80 1.93
C SER A 658 18.49 -26.94 0.47
N GLU A 659 17.93 -28.09 0.11
CA GLU A 659 17.31 -28.30 -1.22
C GLU A 659 16.16 -27.33 -1.47
N ASN A 660 15.39 -27.04 -0.44
CA ASN A 660 14.33 -26.04 -0.44
C ASN A 660 14.83 -24.79 0.27
N HIS A 661 14.38 -24.55 1.49
CA HIS A 661 14.91 -23.49 2.35
C HIS A 661 15.15 -24.10 3.75
N LEU A 662 16.33 -23.88 4.32
CA LEU A 662 16.58 -24.25 5.71
C LEU A 662 15.58 -23.47 6.61
N TYR A 663 15.14 -24.07 7.69
CA TYR A 663 14.10 -23.50 8.56
C TYR A 663 14.39 -22.06 9.01
N SER A 664 15.63 -21.79 9.46
CA SER A 664 16.12 -20.43 9.74
C SER A 664 17.65 -20.40 9.64
N SER A 665 18.25 -19.20 9.75
CA SER A 665 19.70 -19.07 9.90
C SER A 665 20.17 -19.08 11.38
N ALA A 666 19.26 -19.35 12.34
CA ALA A 666 19.60 -19.43 13.75
C ALA A 666 19.99 -20.87 14.13
N PHE A 667 21.23 -21.27 13.86
CA PHE A 667 21.73 -22.59 14.17
C PHE A 667 23.17 -22.58 14.69
N GLU A 668 23.52 -23.63 15.43
CA GLU A 668 24.89 -23.97 15.81
C GLU A 668 25.35 -25.18 14.98
N VAL A 669 26.63 -25.23 14.67
CA VAL A 669 27.23 -26.28 13.84
C VAL A 669 28.03 -27.22 14.73
N GLU A 670 27.62 -28.48 14.79
CA GLU A 670 28.40 -29.56 15.39
C GLU A 670 29.03 -30.44 14.31
N LYS A 671 30.31 -30.80 14.46
CA LYS A 671 31.00 -31.72 13.55
C LYS A 671 31.28 -33.00 14.27
N ARG A 672 30.86 -34.14 13.70
CA ARG A 672 31.13 -35.50 14.21
C ARG A 672 31.96 -36.26 13.19
N SER A 673 32.99 -37.00 13.65
CA SER A 673 33.72 -37.97 12.82
C SER A 673 32.94 -39.26 12.73
N LEU A 674 32.63 -39.73 11.54
CA LEU A 674 32.08 -41.08 11.31
C LEU A 674 33.24 -42.03 11.21
N SER A 675 33.64 -42.69 12.32
CA SER A 675 34.58 -43.80 12.30
C SER A 675 33.87 -45.01 11.69
N PRO A 676 34.50 -45.80 10.79
CA PRO A 676 33.92 -47.05 10.31
C PRO A 676 33.86 -48.03 11.51
N THR A 677 32.66 -48.22 12.06
CA THR A 677 32.42 -49.22 13.11
C THR A 677 32.50 -50.59 12.48
N LEU A 678 33.55 -51.34 12.78
CA LEU A 678 33.59 -52.79 12.60
C LEU A 678 32.43 -53.40 13.38
N SER A 679 31.48 -53.97 12.65
CA SER A 679 30.37 -54.75 13.22
C SER A 679 30.92 -55.97 13.97
N GLN A 680 31.01 -55.94 15.27
CA GLN A 680 30.92 -57.11 16.13
C GLN A 680 30.23 -56.71 17.42
N GLY A 681 29.27 -57.59 17.79
CA GLY A 681 28.24 -57.36 18.78
C GLY A 681 28.74 -57.34 20.25
N GLU A 682 27.77 -57.12 21.08
CA GLU A 682 27.57 -57.31 22.47
C GLU A 682 27.76 -56.13 23.45
N GLY A 683 26.66 -55.83 24.09
CA GLY A 683 26.63 -55.60 25.58
C GLY A 683 26.64 -54.14 26.05
N ALA A 684 25.50 -53.76 26.51
CA ALA A 684 25.18 -52.58 27.30
C ALA A 684 26.16 -52.15 28.37
N THR A 685 26.33 -50.83 28.61
CA THR A 685 26.03 -50.21 29.93
C THR A 685 26.22 -48.66 29.82
N GLU A 686 25.30 -47.94 30.46
CA GLU A 686 25.32 -46.50 30.71
C GLU A 686 26.54 -46.06 31.51
N SER A 687 27.06 -44.87 31.19
CA SER A 687 27.51 -43.93 32.22
C SER A 687 27.66 -42.50 31.65
N THR A 688 26.88 -41.62 32.22
CA THR A 688 27.01 -40.17 32.22
C THR A 688 28.34 -39.71 32.78
N GLU A 689 29.05 -38.79 32.09
CA GLU A 689 29.84 -37.77 32.78
C GLU A 689 30.16 -36.56 31.85
N ASN A 690 29.84 -35.37 32.36
CA ASN A 690 30.19 -34.09 31.81
C ASN A 690 31.70 -33.87 31.74
N SER A 691 32.20 -33.35 30.62
CA SER A 691 33.50 -32.68 30.61
C SER A 691 33.51 -31.56 29.58
N ILE A 692 33.46 -30.32 30.07
CA ILE A 692 33.78 -29.09 29.33
C ILE A 692 35.29 -29.08 29.10
N ALA A 693 35.75 -29.23 27.87
CA ALA A 693 37.14 -29.00 27.50
C ALA A 693 37.28 -27.80 26.58
N MET A 694 38.10 -26.84 27.00
CA MET A 694 38.57 -25.70 26.21
C MET A 694 39.30 -26.21 24.97
N PHE A 695 38.92 -25.67 23.80
CA PHE A 695 39.58 -25.98 22.52
C PHE A 695 40.65 -24.97 22.19
N GLU A 696 41.90 -25.41 22.20
CA GLU A 696 43.00 -24.77 21.46
C GLU A 696 42.94 -25.17 19.98
N ALA A 697 43.11 -24.18 19.11
CA ALA A 697 43.04 -24.35 17.66
C ALA A 697 44.25 -25.15 17.11
N HIS A 698 44.02 -26.41 16.80
CA HIS A 698 44.95 -27.20 16.00
C HIS A 698 44.22 -27.74 14.76
N SER A 699 44.73 -27.43 13.57
CA SER A 699 44.27 -28.02 12.30
C SER A 699 44.40 -29.54 12.34
N PRO A 700 43.30 -30.31 12.16
CA PRO A 700 43.42 -31.76 12.07
C PRO A 700 43.97 -32.18 10.71
N ARG A 701 45.07 -32.89 10.68
CA ARG A 701 45.53 -33.64 9.50
C ARG A 701 44.54 -34.77 9.21
N LYS A 702 43.98 -34.80 7.99
CA LYS A 702 43.09 -35.87 7.49
C LYS A 702 43.75 -37.23 7.68
N ARG A 703 43.08 -38.14 8.36
CA ARG A 703 43.35 -39.61 8.27
C ARG A 703 42.45 -40.13 7.16
N ASP A 704 43.04 -40.87 6.21
CA ASP A 704 42.31 -41.47 5.10
C ASP A 704 41.24 -42.43 5.67
N GLY A 705 39.95 -42.10 5.38
CA GLY A 705 38.79 -42.92 5.75
C GLY A 705 37.77 -42.31 6.72
N GLU A 706 38.02 -41.13 7.29
CA GLU A 706 37.03 -40.46 8.14
C GLU A 706 36.13 -39.53 7.32
N SER A 707 34.84 -39.84 7.23
CA SER A 707 33.83 -38.91 6.73
C SER A 707 33.29 -38.04 7.83
N LEU A 708 33.17 -36.73 7.61
CA LEU A 708 32.57 -35.79 8.57
C LEU A 708 31.05 -35.83 8.44
N LEU A 709 30.37 -35.76 9.58
CA LEU A 709 28.94 -35.46 9.69
C LEU A 709 28.78 -34.02 10.23
N PHE A 710 28.05 -33.19 9.55
CA PHE A 710 27.65 -31.85 9.99
C PHE A 710 26.26 -31.91 10.58
N VAL A 711 26.11 -31.53 11.83
CA VAL A 711 24.81 -31.46 12.52
C VAL A 711 24.51 -30.00 12.81
N LEU A 712 23.41 -29.52 12.25
CA LEU A 712 22.89 -28.15 12.45
C LEU A 712 21.79 -28.21 13.51
N HIS A 713 22.05 -27.65 14.68
CA HIS A 713 21.09 -27.51 15.79
C HIS A 713 20.48 -26.13 15.70
N GLY A 714 19.24 -26.01 15.26
CA GLY A 714 18.62 -24.74 14.96
C GLY A 714 17.38 -24.41 15.78
N ARG A 715 16.91 -23.18 15.61
CA ARG A 715 15.70 -22.66 16.26
C ARG A 715 14.95 -21.70 15.37
N GLY A 716 13.62 -21.72 15.51
CA GLY A 716 12.73 -20.84 14.77
C GLY A 716 12.55 -21.23 13.30
N TRP A 717 11.60 -20.59 12.64
CA TRP A 717 11.31 -20.73 11.21
C TRP A 717 11.08 -19.36 10.58
N GLY A 718 11.83 -19.06 9.51
CA GLY A 718 11.82 -17.79 8.81
C GLY A 718 12.80 -16.78 9.40
N HIS A 719 12.72 -15.55 8.92
CA HIS A 719 13.61 -14.45 9.27
C HIS A 719 13.50 -13.98 10.73
N GLY A 720 12.36 -14.22 11.40
CA GLY A 720 12.17 -13.90 12.82
C GLY A 720 11.93 -12.43 13.13
N VAL A 721 11.79 -11.56 12.12
CA VAL A 721 11.56 -10.12 12.30
C VAL A 721 10.07 -9.85 12.51
N GLY A 722 9.71 -8.97 13.45
CA GLY A 722 8.34 -8.59 13.75
C GLY A 722 7.52 -9.70 14.42
N LEU A 723 6.25 -9.89 14.02
CA LEU A 723 5.34 -10.82 14.67
C LEU A 723 5.73 -12.29 14.44
N CYS A 724 5.74 -13.06 15.53
CA CYS A 724 5.84 -14.51 15.52
C CYS A 724 4.44 -15.12 15.47
N GLN A 725 4.08 -15.79 14.38
CA GLN A 725 2.74 -16.35 14.17
C GLN A 725 2.35 -17.36 15.27
N ILE A 726 3.27 -18.26 15.66
CA ILE A 726 3.02 -19.24 16.72
C ILE A 726 2.87 -18.55 18.08
N GLY A 727 3.76 -17.59 18.41
CA GLY A 727 3.66 -16.86 19.67
C GLY A 727 2.36 -16.04 19.78
N ALA A 728 1.99 -15.36 18.71
CA ALA A 728 0.73 -14.60 18.63
C ALA A 728 -0.50 -15.52 18.75
N ALA A 729 -0.43 -16.75 18.22
CA ALA A 729 -1.53 -17.71 18.36
C ALA A 729 -1.70 -18.17 19.80
N VAL A 730 -0.59 -18.42 20.51
CA VAL A 730 -0.65 -18.75 21.95
C VAL A 730 -1.22 -17.59 22.75
N MET A 731 -0.81 -16.35 22.46
CA MET A 731 -1.40 -15.15 23.09
C MET A 731 -2.90 -15.09 22.85
N GLY A 732 -3.35 -15.22 21.60
CA GLY A 732 -4.78 -15.22 21.26
C GLY A 732 -5.56 -16.35 21.94
N ALA A 733 -5.00 -17.55 22.06
CA ALA A 733 -5.59 -18.68 22.79
C ALA A 733 -5.65 -18.44 24.32
N GLN A 734 -4.75 -17.61 24.86
CA GLN A 734 -4.75 -17.18 26.27
C GLN A 734 -5.66 -15.98 26.53
N GLY A 735 -6.31 -15.42 25.51
CA GLY A 735 -7.28 -14.34 25.64
C GLY A 735 -6.71 -12.92 25.53
N TYR A 736 -5.48 -12.77 25.05
CA TYR A 736 -4.95 -11.43 24.73
C TYR A 736 -5.72 -10.83 23.55
N SER A 737 -5.97 -9.53 23.61
CA SER A 737 -6.57 -8.79 22.51
C SER A 737 -5.58 -8.59 21.35
N TYR A 738 -6.10 -8.25 20.17
CA TYR A 738 -5.24 -7.97 19.01
C TYR A 738 -4.33 -6.77 19.25
N GLU A 739 -4.75 -5.76 20.00
CA GLU A 739 -3.94 -4.61 20.40
C GLU A 739 -2.76 -5.05 21.29
N GLU A 740 -3.01 -5.92 22.28
CA GLU A 740 -1.97 -6.44 23.16
C GLU A 740 -0.98 -7.31 22.38
N ILE A 741 -1.45 -8.15 21.45
CA ILE A 741 -0.60 -8.94 20.56
C ILE A 741 0.29 -8.02 19.71
N LEU A 742 -0.30 -7.03 19.05
CA LEU A 742 0.44 -6.08 18.20
C LEU A 742 1.43 -5.25 19.01
N HIS A 743 1.03 -4.74 20.17
CA HIS A 743 1.92 -3.98 21.04
C HIS A 743 3.11 -4.82 21.56
N HIS A 744 2.92 -6.11 21.78
CA HIS A 744 4.02 -7.00 22.15
C HIS A 744 5.11 -7.08 21.07
N TYR A 745 4.72 -7.27 19.80
CA TYR A 745 5.67 -7.44 18.69
C TYR A 745 6.12 -6.13 18.02
N TYR A 746 5.33 -5.06 18.14
CA TYR A 746 5.62 -3.74 17.59
C TYR A 746 5.43 -2.63 18.64
N PRO A 747 6.24 -2.63 19.71
CA PRO A 747 5.98 -1.80 20.89
C PRO A 747 6.09 -0.28 20.64
N LYS A 748 6.60 0.14 19.46
CA LYS A 748 6.73 1.56 19.08
C LYS A 748 5.77 1.99 17.98
N ALA A 749 5.01 1.06 17.43
CA ALA A 749 4.00 1.37 16.42
C ALA A 749 2.66 1.71 17.08
N GLU A 750 1.86 2.50 16.37
CA GLU A 750 0.53 2.91 16.78
C GLU A 750 -0.52 2.34 15.80
N LEU A 751 -1.73 2.07 16.30
CA LEU A 751 -2.87 1.70 15.47
C LEU A 751 -3.50 2.97 14.88
N THR A 752 -3.61 3.02 13.57
CA THR A 752 -4.15 4.19 12.84
C THR A 752 -5.16 3.71 11.81
N GLU A 753 -6.31 4.37 11.76
CA GLU A 753 -7.27 4.18 10.68
C GLU A 753 -6.75 4.90 9.42
N TRP A 754 -6.49 4.13 8.35
CA TRP A 754 -5.88 4.63 7.12
C TRP A 754 -6.88 4.95 6.03
N TYR A 755 -8.01 4.21 5.98
CA TYR A 755 -9.18 4.44 5.13
C TYR A 755 -10.44 3.85 5.78
N GLU A 756 -11.62 4.35 5.41
CA GLU A 756 -12.95 3.92 5.90
C GLU A 756 -13.53 2.74 5.10
#